data_5fed8aff4c3f4988209d6e58d4cbd619
#
_entry.id   5fed8aff4c3f4988209d6e58d4cbd619
#
_cell.length_a   1.000
_cell.length_b   1.000
_cell.length_c   1.000
_cell.angle_alpha   90.00
_cell.angle_beta   90.00
_cell.angle_gamma   90.00
#
_symmetry.space_group_name_H-M   'P 1'
#
loop_
_entity.id
_entity.type
_entity.pdbx_description
1 polymer ?
#
loop_
_entity_poly.entity_id
_entity_poly.type
_entity_poly.pdbx_seq_one_letter_code
_entity_poly.pdbx_strand_id
1 'polypeptide(L)'
;MKKQLLDITGMSCSACSSRIEKVVNRMQGVEQMSVNLLKNNAHVTFDESIVDEKAIIARIEKLGFGARVHAAGAAAAPVPQQDTAAQEMAEMKQRLIGSLIFAGLVFYQHMGRMWGWPLPSFILGQENELINALLQMLWCIPVLFIDRKYFIHGVRNLLSGAPNMDSLIAVGSGASFIYGLYSVFGMAYAFGHNRLDLLPGFADALYFEASAVILALVTVGKFMEARAKSHTSDAIKALMNLTPKTALVERHGLQGEIPVEEVVTGDVLIVKSGASVPVDGKIIEGSGALDESALTGESLPVDKTIGDKVIGGTINRSGYFKMEATAIGADTALAKIIALVDEATSSKAPIAKLADKVSGYFVPAVIGIAVIAADVWLALGASWHFALTIAISVLVISCPCALGLATPTAIMVGTGRGAKSGILIKSATALETAHKVDTVILDKTGTITSGKPVVTDILPIKVTENELLAFAAGLEKLSEHPLGEAIVAAAEAKQLALPEAGNYKQIPGQGVTAELAGAECAAGNLKLLQELNVDTSTLMDQYDKLASQGKTPLYFVRAGELLGCIAVADTVKPTSKEAIGKLQAMGMRVLMVTGDNRATAEAIRAQVGVDEAVAQVLPQDKEAVVRKLQQEGHIVAMVGDGINDAPALARADVGIAIGAGTDIAIEAADMVLIKSDLLDVAKAIRLSRSVMTNIKENLFWAFIYNAVGIPFAAGVFYTAFGWLLNPLIAAAAMSCSSVSVVTNALRLRFIKL
;
A
#
# COMPACT_ATOMS: atom_id res chain seq x y z
N MET A 1 -15.03 21.79 -0.36
CA MET A 1 -14.00 21.06 0.42
C MET A 1 -12.70 21.05 -0.35
N LYS A 2 -11.60 21.52 0.25
CA LYS A 2 -10.25 21.49 -0.33
C LYS A 2 -9.46 20.37 0.29
N LYS A 3 -8.75 19.59 -0.53
CA LYS A 3 -7.76 18.62 -0.09
C LYS A 3 -6.37 19.22 -0.20
N GLN A 4 -5.61 19.22 0.89
CA GLN A 4 -4.27 19.81 0.93
C GLN A 4 -3.29 18.84 1.57
N LEU A 5 -2.08 18.74 0.99
CA LEU A 5 -0.97 18.01 1.57
C LEU A 5 -0.07 18.98 2.33
N LEU A 6 0.26 18.63 3.58
CA LEU A 6 1.16 19.40 4.46
C LEU A 6 2.40 18.57 4.79
N ASP A 7 3.58 19.15 4.72
CA ASP A 7 4.79 18.59 5.30
C ASP A 7 4.84 18.91 6.79
N ILE A 8 5.07 17.91 7.63
CA ILE A 8 5.12 18.07 9.09
C ILE A 8 6.49 17.65 9.61
N THR A 9 7.12 18.50 10.41
CA THR A 9 8.41 18.23 11.02
C THR A 9 8.32 18.11 12.56
N GLY A 10 9.26 17.37 13.17
CA GLY A 10 9.33 17.20 14.62
C GLY A 10 8.52 16.03 15.17
N MET A 11 7.90 15.19 14.34
CA MET A 11 7.22 13.97 14.78
C MET A 11 8.25 12.87 15.06
N SER A 12 8.20 12.28 16.26
CA SER A 12 9.11 11.20 16.68
C SER A 12 8.41 9.85 16.91
N CYS A 13 7.08 9.84 17.04
CA CYS A 13 6.33 8.64 17.37
C CYS A 13 4.84 8.77 16.98
N SER A 14 4.12 7.63 17.01
CA SER A 14 2.69 7.58 16.67
C SER A 14 1.80 8.42 17.57
N ALA A 15 2.19 8.62 18.86
CA ALA A 15 1.48 9.51 19.75
C ALA A 15 1.51 10.97 19.27
N CYS A 16 2.60 11.39 18.61
CA CYS A 16 2.72 12.73 18.01
C CYS A 16 1.73 12.90 16.86
N SER A 17 1.69 11.94 15.90
CA SER A 17 0.78 12.00 14.76
C SER A 17 -0.69 11.97 15.21
N SER A 18 -1.04 11.10 16.15
CA SER A 18 -2.39 11.01 16.71
C SER A 18 -2.82 12.29 17.43
N ARG A 19 -1.88 12.99 18.10
CA ARG A 19 -2.14 14.26 18.76
C ARG A 19 -2.48 15.36 17.75
N ILE A 20 -1.71 15.45 16.66
CA ILE A 20 -1.96 16.41 15.58
C ILE A 20 -3.34 16.15 15.00
N GLU A 21 -3.64 14.91 14.60
CA GLU A 21 -4.94 14.51 14.07
C GLU A 21 -6.09 14.87 15.01
N LYS A 22 -5.99 14.51 16.29
CA LYS A 22 -7.04 14.76 17.29
C LYS A 22 -7.32 16.24 17.49
N VAL A 23 -6.31 17.09 17.43
CA VAL A 23 -6.46 18.53 17.66
C VAL A 23 -6.95 19.23 16.41
N VAL A 24 -6.45 18.88 15.23
CA VAL A 24 -6.87 19.50 13.97
C VAL A 24 -8.26 19.03 13.54
N ASN A 25 -8.60 17.74 13.69
CA ASN A 25 -9.95 17.23 13.42
C ASN A 25 -11.05 17.81 14.33
N ARG A 26 -10.68 18.51 15.41
CA ARG A 26 -11.63 19.23 16.27
C ARG A 26 -11.82 20.69 15.85
N MET A 27 -11.06 21.17 14.90
CA MET A 27 -11.22 22.53 14.38
C MET A 27 -12.49 22.61 13.54
N GLN A 28 -13.26 23.67 13.73
CA GLN A 28 -14.46 23.93 12.93
C GLN A 28 -14.05 24.16 11.47
N GLY A 29 -14.70 23.51 10.52
CA GLY A 29 -14.37 23.57 9.11
C GLY A 29 -13.36 22.51 8.63
N VAL A 30 -12.76 21.71 9.51
CA VAL A 30 -11.94 20.56 9.13
C VAL A 30 -12.81 19.30 9.14
N GLU A 31 -12.89 18.63 8.00
CA GLU A 31 -13.61 17.37 7.85
C GLU A 31 -12.76 16.20 8.33
N GLN A 32 -11.54 16.11 7.80
CA GLN A 32 -10.61 15.02 8.14
C GLN A 32 -9.16 15.45 7.98
N MET A 33 -8.32 15.03 8.93
CA MET A 33 -6.86 15.07 8.81
C MET A 33 -6.30 13.69 9.10
N SER A 34 -5.42 13.22 8.22
CA SER A 34 -4.66 11.98 8.37
C SER A 34 -3.18 12.29 8.30
N VAL A 35 -2.44 11.91 9.34
CA VAL A 35 -1.00 12.19 9.46
C VAL A 35 -0.19 10.93 9.22
N ASN A 36 0.73 10.98 8.29
CA ASN A 36 1.67 9.90 8.00
C ASN A 36 3.01 10.14 8.69
N LEU A 37 3.28 9.35 9.72
CA LEU A 37 4.54 9.44 10.48
C LEU A 37 5.76 9.01 9.65
N LEU A 38 5.60 8.09 8.69
CA LEU A 38 6.73 7.56 7.91
C LEU A 38 7.21 8.56 6.86
N LYS A 39 6.27 9.31 6.26
CA LYS A 39 6.54 10.31 5.22
C LYS A 39 6.73 11.72 5.78
N ASN A 40 6.49 11.93 7.07
CA ASN A 40 6.47 13.24 7.71
C ASN A 40 5.51 14.23 7.02
N ASN A 41 4.34 13.75 6.58
CA ASN A 41 3.32 14.57 5.93
C ASN A 41 1.92 14.29 6.48
N ALA A 42 0.95 15.13 6.08
CA ALA A 42 -0.44 14.94 6.42
C ALA A 42 -1.38 15.40 5.29
N HIS A 43 -2.42 14.64 5.05
CA HIS A 43 -3.53 15.01 4.21
C HIS A 43 -4.61 15.66 5.07
N VAL A 44 -5.07 16.85 4.70
CA VAL A 44 -6.17 17.55 5.36
C VAL A 44 -7.24 17.90 4.35
N THR A 45 -8.51 17.59 4.70
CA THR A 45 -9.69 17.98 3.95
C THR A 45 -10.46 19.02 4.80
N PHE A 46 -10.70 20.21 4.27
CA PHE A 46 -11.32 21.29 5.01
C PHE A 46 -12.15 22.21 4.10
N ASP A 47 -13.03 22.98 4.72
CA ASP A 47 -13.83 24.00 4.06
C ASP A 47 -13.13 25.37 4.13
N GLU A 48 -12.66 25.87 2.98
CA GLU A 48 -11.96 27.15 2.90
C GLU A 48 -12.83 28.36 3.31
N SER A 49 -14.15 28.21 3.31
CA SER A 49 -15.05 29.28 3.77
C SER A 49 -15.08 29.41 5.30
N ILE A 50 -14.65 28.39 6.05
CA ILE A 50 -14.71 28.35 7.51
C ILE A 50 -13.31 28.43 8.13
N VAL A 51 -12.33 27.77 7.55
CA VAL A 51 -10.94 27.71 8.07
C VAL A 51 -9.95 27.83 6.93
N ASP A 52 -8.94 28.65 7.10
CA ASP A 52 -7.85 28.79 6.15
C ASP A 52 -6.67 27.85 6.49
N GLU A 53 -5.85 27.59 5.51
CA GLU A 53 -4.64 26.76 5.59
C GLU A 53 -3.67 27.29 6.66
N LYS A 54 -3.54 28.62 6.78
CA LYS A 54 -2.64 29.25 7.75
C LYS A 54 -3.08 28.98 9.19
N ALA A 55 -4.40 28.94 9.45
CA ALA A 55 -4.94 28.64 10.77
C ALA A 55 -4.64 27.17 11.16
N ILE A 56 -4.71 26.24 10.20
CA ILE A 56 -4.35 24.83 10.42
C ILE A 56 -2.86 24.72 10.74
N ILE A 57 -1.99 25.34 9.96
CA ILE A 57 -0.54 25.37 10.19
C ILE A 57 -0.22 25.95 11.57
N ALA A 58 -0.77 27.12 11.89
CA ALA A 58 -0.56 27.76 13.20
C ALA A 58 -1.04 26.90 14.37
N ARG A 59 -2.11 26.09 14.16
CA ARG A 59 -2.59 25.14 15.16
C ARG A 59 -1.59 23.99 15.40
N ILE A 60 -0.99 23.49 14.32
CA ILE A 60 0.06 22.45 14.42
C ILE A 60 1.31 23.02 15.08
N GLU A 61 1.71 24.24 14.75
CA GLU A 61 2.87 24.90 15.35
C GLU A 61 2.68 25.15 16.87
N LYS A 62 1.47 25.49 17.30
CA LYS A 62 1.12 25.60 18.73
C LYS A 62 1.27 24.28 19.49
N LEU A 63 1.19 23.14 18.81
CA LEU A 63 1.44 21.83 19.40
C LEU A 63 2.95 21.50 19.52
N GLY A 64 3.81 22.35 18.92
CA GLY A 64 5.26 22.20 18.95
C GLY A 64 5.83 21.45 17.74
N PHE A 65 5.05 21.27 16.67
CA PHE A 65 5.48 20.67 15.41
C PHE A 65 5.60 21.75 14.33
N GLY A 66 6.53 21.59 13.38
CA GLY A 66 6.57 22.44 12.20
C GLY A 66 5.58 21.94 11.17
N ALA A 67 4.91 22.86 10.43
CA ALA A 67 4.04 22.51 9.31
C ALA A 67 4.23 23.51 8.17
N ARG A 68 4.17 23.02 6.92
CA ARG A 68 4.19 23.84 5.71
C ARG A 68 3.38 23.15 4.62
N VAL A 69 2.88 23.93 3.67
CA VAL A 69 2.21 23.38 2.49
C VAL A 69 3.22 22.63 1.64
N HIS A 70 2.83 21.46 1.19
CA HIS A 70 3.60 20.70 0.22
C HIS A 70 3.46 21.39 -1.14
N ALA A 71 4.55 21.89 -1.70
CA ALA A 71 4.56 22.59 -2.98
C ALA A 71 4.31 21.59 -4.13
N ALA A 72 3.05 21.39 -4.50
CA ALA A 72 2.67 20.68 -5.71
C ALA A 72 2.54 21.69 -6.85
N GLY A 73 3.42 21.63 -7.86
CA GLY A 73 3.18 22.25 -9.15
C GLY A 73 3.56 23.73 -9.34
N ALA A 74 4.73 24.14 -8.88
CA ALA A 74 5.47 25.19 -9.58
C ALA A 74 6.70 24.53 -10.20
N ALA A 75 7.03 24.90 -11.43
CA ALA A 75 8.31 24.56 -12.07
C ALA A 75 9.47 25.19 -11.27
N ALA A 76 9.65 24.75 -10.06
CA ALA A 76 10.83 24.96 -9.25
C ALA A 76 11.69 23.73 -9.47
N ALA A 77 12.93 23.94 -9.84
CA ALA A 77 13.97 22.93 -9.92
C ALA A 77 13.78 21.90 -8.77
N PRO A 78 13.93 20.59 -9.02
CA PRO A 78 13.76 19.60 -8.01
C PRO A 78 14.70 19.92 -6.85
N VAL A 79 14.17 20.54 -5.79
CA VAL A 79 14.87 20.52 -4.51
C VAL A 79 14.86 19.05 -4.12
N PRO A 80 15.99 18.37 -4.14
CA PRO A 80 16.00 16.92 -4.02
C PRO A 80 15.46 16.55 -2.64
N GLN A 81 14.27 16.00 -2.58
CA GLN A 81 13.79 15.34 -1.35
C GLN A 81 14.77 14.23 -0.88
N GLN A 82 15.62 13.77 -1.80
CA GLN A 82 16.74 12.87 -1.53
C GLN A 82 17.79 13.50 -0.61
N ASP A 83 18.05 14.82 -0.73
CA ASP A 83 19.07 15.45 0.09
C ASP A 83 18.64 15.64 1.55
N THR A 84 17.37 15.93 1.82
CA THR A 84 16.89 16.10 3.20
C THR A 84 16.88 14.78 3.98
N ALA A 85 16.39 13.68 3.39
CA ALA A 85 16.39 12.37 4.04
C ALA A 85 17.81 11.80 4.21
N ALA A 86 18.69 12.03 3.22
CA ALA A 86 20.10 11.65 3.30
C ALA A 86 20.84 12.50 4.35
N GLN A 87 20.55 13.80 4.44
CA GLN A 87 21.10 14.71 5.44
C GLN A 87 20.64 14.33 6.85
N GLU A 88 19.32 14.07 7.05
CA GLU A 88 18.79 13.59 8.35
C GLU A 88 19.45 12.27 8.78
N MET A 89 19.65 11.34 7.85
CA MET A 89 20.34 10.08 8.12
C MET A 89 21.82 10.31 8.48
N ALA A 90 22.50 11.22 7.79
CA ALA A 90 23.89 11.58 8.07
C ALA A 90 24.04 12.26 9.45
N GLU A 91 23.15 13.21 9.79
CA GLU A 91 23.10 13.82 11.12
C GLU A 91 22.86 12.78 12.21
N MET A 92 21.89 11.87 12.01
CA MET A 92 21.59 10.82 12.95
C MET A 92 22.79 9.87 13.13
N LYS A 93 23.51 9.54 12.05
CA LYS A 93 24.74 8.74 12.10
C LYS A 93 25.84 9.44 12.90
N GLN A 94 26.04 10.76 12.70
CA GLN A 94 27.02 11.54 13.46
C GLN A 94 26.67 11.57 14.96
N ARG A 95 25.40 11.82 15.29
CA ARG A 95 24.91 11.76 16.67
C ARG A 95 25.15 10.39 17.29
N LEU A 96 24.79 9.31 16.59
CA LEU A 96 25.00 7.94 17.02
C LEU A 96 26.48 7.66 17.34
N ILE A 97 27.40 8.01 16.44
CA ILE A 97 28.84 7.78 16.63
C ILE A 97 29.34 8.57 17.85
N GLY A 98 28.95 9.86 17.96
CA GLY A 98 29.33 10.69 19.11
C GLY A 98 28.82 10.12 20.43
N SER A 99 27.53 9.76 20.49
CA SER A 99 26.93 9.19 21.71
C SER A 99 27.56 7.84 22.08
N LEU A 100 27.85 6.97 21.11
CA LEU A 100 28.50 5.68 21.36
C LEU A 100 29.94 5.82 21.88
N ILE A 101 30.71 6.77 21.37
CA ILE A 101 32.08 7.00 21.83
C ILE A 101 32.07 7.40 23.31
N PHE A 102 31.33 8.44 23.68
CA PHE A 102 31.31 8.94 25.07
C PHE A 102 30.60 7.99 26.02
N ALA A 103 29.46 7.39 25.64
CA ALA A 103 28.79 6.35 26.42
C ALA A 103 29.70 5.11 26.64
N GLY A 104 30.47 4.73 25.60
CA GLY A 104 31.45 3.66 25.69
C GLY A 104 32.58 3.97 26.70
N LEU A 105 33.04 5.21 26.76
CA LEU A 105 34.03 5.64 27.76
C LEU A 105 33.49 5.55 29.20
N VAL A 106 32.28 6.05 29.43
CA VAL A 106 31.61 5.94 30.74
C VAL A 106 31.40 4.48 31.12
N PHE A 107 30.90 3.67 30.17
CA PHE A 107 30.66 2.24 30.37
C PHE A 107 31.97 1.49 30.70
N TYR A 108 33.03 1.73 29.90
CA TYR A 108 34.34 1.11 30.15
C TYR A 108 34.89 1.47 31.53
N GLN A 109 34.78 2.73 31.95
CA GLN A 109 35.22 3.20 33.24
C GLN A 109 34.42 2.55 34.40
N HIS A 110 33.08 2.49 34.29
CA HIS A 110 32.22 1.90 35.32
C HIS A 110 32.39 0.38 35.41
N MET A 111 32.27 -0.35 34.27
CA MET A 111 32.41 -1.80 34.22
C MET A 111 33.83 -2.25 34.49
N GLY A 112 34.82 -1.47 34.09
CA GLY A 112 36.23 -1.74 34.35
C GLY A 112 36.56 -1.85 35.83
N ARG A 113 35.94 -1.01 36.67
CA ARG A 113 36.07 -1.13 38.14
C ARG A 113 35.39 -2.39 38.66
N MET A 114 34.23 -2.74 38.13
CA MET A 114 33.45 -3.90 38.57
C MET A 114 34.09 -5.23 38.16
N TRP A 115 34.70 -5.28 36.98
CA TRP A 115 35.24 -6.50 36.37
C TRP A 115 36.77 -6.56 36.37
N GLY A 116 37.45 -5.55 36.95
CA GLY A 116 38.91 -5.53 37.04
C GLY A 116 39.61 -5.28 35.71
N TRP A 117 39.00 -4.56 34.75
CA TRP A 117 39.66 -4.14 33.53
C TRP A 117 40.81 -3.16 33.82
N PRO A 118 41.82 -3.06 32.91
CA PRO A 118 42.93 -2.13 33.11
C PRO A 118 42.42 -0.68 33.09
N LEU A 119 42.50 -0.02 34.24
CA LEU A 119 42.16 1.37 34.44
C LEU A 119 43.36 2.15 34.99
N PRO A 120 43.48 3.46 34.69
CA PRO A 120 44.49 4.31 35.24
C PRO A 120 44.45 4.34 36.78
N SER A 121 45.61 4.30 37.44
CA SER A 121 45.68 4.24 38.90
C SER A 121 45.03 5.44 39.61
N PHE A 122 44.99 6.61 38.96
CA PHE A 122 44.41 7.84 39.54
C PHE A 122 42.87 7.80 39.65
N ILE A 123 42.19 6.78 39.11
CA ILE A 123 40.76 6.57 39.29
C ILE A 123 40.40 5.34 40.12
N LEU A 124 41.41 4.65 40.62
CA LEU A 124 41.26 3.45 41.45
C LEU A 124 41.52 3.82 42.93
N GLY A 125 40.88 3.11 43.86
CA GLY A 125 41.00 3.34 45.29
C GLY A 125 39.95 4.31 45.85
N GLN A 126 39.69 4.18 47.17
CA GLN A 126 38.67 4.99 47.87
C GLN A 126 38.99 6.49 47.86
N GLU A 127 40.25 6.84 47.90
CA GLU A 127 40.74 8.23 47.84
C GLU A 127 40.43 8.90 46.49
N ASN A 128 40.25 8.12 45.43
CA ASN A 128 40.00 8.61 44.06
C ASN A 128 38.53 8.53 43.62
N GLU A 129 37.62 8.15 44.53
CA GLU A 129 36.18 7.98 44.17
C GLU A 129 35.55 9.26 43.61
N LEU A 130 35.87 10.40 44.14
CA LEU A 130 35.36 11.67 43.63
C LEU A 130 35.91 12.00 42.23
N ILE A 131 37.20 11.68 41.97
CA ILE A 131 37.81 11.88 40.65
C ILE A 131 37.15 10.98 39.66
N ASN A 132 36.90 9.71 40.00
CA ASN A 132 36.18 8.75 39.18
C ASN A 132 34.77 9.24 38.83
N ALA A 133 34.02 9.76 39.83
CA ALA A 133 32.68 10.28 39.62
C ALA A 133 32.65 11.52 38.70
N LEU A 134 33.59 12.45 38.91
CA LEU A 134 33.73 13.65 38.07
C LEU A 134 34.10 13.31 36.61
N LEU A 135 34.96 12.31 36.41
CA LEU A 135 35.27 11.84 35.03
C LEU A 135 34.07 11.17 34.35
N GLN A 136 33.29 10.34 35.05
CA GLN A 136 32.07 9.78 34.50
C GLN A 136 31.07 10.88 34.13
N MET A 137 30.92 11.91 35.00
CA MET A 137 30.09 13.07 34.68
C MET A 137 30.60 13.82 33.44
N LEU A 138 31.93 14.04 33.35
CA LEU A 138 32.57 14.73 32.22
C LEU A 138 32.30 14.01 30.87
N TRP A 139 32.34 12.68 30.86
CA TRP A 139 32.03 11.90 29.68
C TRP A 139 30.52 11.81 29.41
N CYS A 140 29.66 11.88 30.42
CA CYS A 140 28.21 11.85 30.28
C CYS A 140 27.65 13.14 29.65
N ILE A 141 28.17 14.31 30.02
CA ILE A 141 27.70 15.63 29.55
C ILE A 141 27.66 15.74 28.01
N PRO A 142 28.69 15.34 27.24
CA PRO A 142 28.62 15.34 25.78
C PRO A 142 27.47 14.51 25.23
N VAL A 143 27.14 13.35 25.82
CA VAL A 143 26.01 12.52 25.39
C VAL A 143 24.68 13.25 25.57
N LEU A 144 24.49 13.89 26.75
CA LEU A 144 23.30 14.71 27.03
C LEU A 144 23.16 15.86 26.01
N PHE A 145 24.27 16.49 25.63
CA PHE A 145 24.27 17.59 24.66
C PHE A 145 23.99 17.13 23.25
N ILE A 146 24.59 16.04 22.81
CA ILE A 146 24.36 15.42 21.49
C ILE A 146 22.89 15.02 21.37
N ASP A 147 22.34 14.42 22.41
CA ASP A 147 20.97 13.87 22.42
C ASP A 147 19.94 14.82 23.07
N ARG A 148 20.27 16.11 23.22
CA ARG A 148 19.41 17.14 23.82
C ARG A 148 17.99 17.21 23.24
N LYS A 149 17.80 16.76 21.99
CA LYS A 149 16.47 16.74 21.34
C LYS A 149 15.45 15.92 22.15
N TYR A 150 15.89 14.82 22.79
CA TYR A 150 15.00 14.01 23.64
C TYR A 150 14.51 14.79 24.86
N PHE A 151 15.37 15.58 25.48
CA PHE A 151 15.00 16.41 26.64
C PHE A 151 14.08 17.56 26.24
N ILE A 152 14.40 18.28 25.16
CA ILE A 152 13.61 19.43 24.71
C ILE A 152 12.20 18.97 24.34
N HIS A 153 12.06 17.93 23.51
CA HIS A 153 10.75 17.42 23.11
C HIS A 153 10.04 16.67 24.25
N GLY A 154 10.78 15.87 25.01
CA GLY A 154 10.21 15.08 26.10
C GLY A 154 9.62 15.93 27.21
N VAL A 155 10.35 16.93 27.70
CA VAL A 155 9.89 17.85 28.76
C VAL A 155 8.73 18.71 28.25
N ARG A 156 8.82 19.26 27.04
CA ARG A 156 7.73 20.05 26.45
C ARG A 156 6.44 19.24 26.37
N ASN A 157 6.51 18.00 25.89
CA ASN A 157 5.35 17.13 25.77
C ASN A 157 4.77 16.72 27.13
N LEU A 158 5.63 16.48 28.11
CA LEU A 158 5.22 16.17 29.48
C LEU A 158 4.45 17.35 30.09
N LEU A 159 5.01 18.56 30.02
CA LEU A 159 4.39 19.78 30.54
C LEU A 159 3.09 20.15 29.84
N SER A 160 2.96 19.78 28.56
CA SER A 160 1.72 20.01 27.80
C SER A 160 0.65 18.92 28.02
N GLY A 161 0.85 18.01 28.99
CA GLY A 161 -0.13 16.95 29.32
C GLY A 161 -0.28 15.86 28.29
N ALA A 162 0.72 15.70 27.41
CA ALA A 162 0.74 14.65 26.38
C ALA A 162 2.11 13.95 26.33
N PRO A 163 2.46 13.25 27.42
CA PRO A 163 3.73 12.55 27.51
C PRO A 163 3.86 11.52 26.37
N ASN A 164 5.06 11.46 25.81
CA ASN A 164 5.42 10.54 24.74
C ASN A 164 6.69 9.75 25.09
N MET A 165 7.21 9.01 24.12
CA MET A 165 8.46 8.26 24.28
C MET A 165 9.62 9.15 24.71
N ASP A 166 9.79 10.33 24.11
CA ASP A 166 10.87 11.25 24.47
C ASP A 166 10.73 11.72 25.93
N SER A 167 9.47 11.81 26.44
CA SER A 167 9.21 12.12 27.86
C SER A 167 9.73 11.03 28.80
N LEU A 168 9.54 9.74 28.45
CA LEU A 168 10.05 8.61 29.25
C LEU A 168 11.59 8.62 29.30
N ILE A 169 12.22 8.85 28.14
CA ILE A 169 13.68 8.92 28.01
C ILE A 169 14.22 10.11 28.81
N ALA A 170 13.60 11.28 28.66
CA ALA A 170 14.02 12.50 29.34
C ALA A 170 13.91 12.36 30.87
N VAL A 171 12.83 11.77 31.38
CA VAL A 171 12.65 11.54 32.84
C VAL A 171 13.62 10.48 33.34
N GLY A 172 13.74 9.33 32.66
CA GLY A 172 14.63 8.24 33.10
C GLY A 172 16.10 8.63 33.07
N SER A 173 16.60 9.15 31.93
CA SER A 173 18.00 9.59 31.78
C SER A 173 18.29 10.84 32.61
N GLY A 174 17.34 11.79 32.68
CA GLY A 174 17.50 13.01 33.51
C GLY A 174 17.53 12.70 34.99
N ALA A 175 16.67 11.83 35.50
CA ALA A 175 16.68 11.38 36.89
C ALA A 175 18.01 10.68 37.23
N SER A 176 18.52 9.82 36.34
CA SER A 176 19.83 9.17 36.50
C SER A 176 20.96 10.20 36.61
N PHE A 177 20.97 11.19 35.72
CA PHE A 177 22.01 12.25 35.79
C PHE A 177 21.93 13.10 37.05
N ILE A 178 20.72 13.55 37.43
CA ILE A 178 20.50 14.37 38.65
C ILE A 178 20.91 13.57 39.88
N TYR A 179 20.60 12.29 39.94
CA TYR A 179 20.99 11.45 41.06
C TYR A 179 22.51 11.22 41.12
N GLY A 180 23.15 11.01 39.96
CA GLY A 180 24.63 10.98 39.89
C GLY A 180 25.25 12.27 40.39
N LEU A 181 24.67 13.42 40.05
CA LEU A 181 25.11 14.72 40.56
C LEU A 181 24.95 14.84 42.09
N TYR A 182 23.81 14.38 42.62
CA TYR A 182 23.61 14.28 44.09
C TYR A 182 24.71 13.43 44.76
N SER A 183 25.08 12.29 44.15
CA SER A 183 26.15 11.42 44.67
C SER A 183 27.52 12.10 44.65
N VAL A 184 27.84 12.89 43.60
CA VAL A 184 29.08 13.69 43.53
C VAL A 184 29.13 14.71 44.69
N PHE A 185 28.05 15.46 44.93
CA PHE A 185 27.99 16.39 46.06
C PHE A 185 28.07 15.66 47.42
N GLY A 186 27.44 14.48 47.53
CA GLY A 186 27.52 13.65 48.73
C GLY A 186 28.96 13.17 49.03
N MET A 187 29.69 12.75 47.95
CA MET A 187 31.12 12.41 48.13
C MET A 187 31.97 13.62 48.51
N ALA A 188 31.75 14.77 47.88
CA ALA A 188 32.47 16.00 48.21
C ALA A 188 32.22 16.39 49.68
N TYR A 189 30.99 16.27 50.17
CA TYR A 189 30.63 16.47 51.56
C TYR A 189 31.35 15.47 52.50
N ALA A 190 31.34 14.17 52.13
CA ALA A 190 31.98 13.12 52.91
C ALA A 190 33.51 13.35 53.07
N PHE A 191 34.18 13.72 51.96
CA PHE A 191 35.61 14.09 52.03
C PHE A 191 35.86 15.36 52.89
N GLY A 192 35.04 16.41 52.68
CA GLY A 192 35.19 17.66 53.40
C GLY A 192 34.96 17.55 54.91
N HIS A 193 34.17 16.55 55.36
CA HIS A 193 33.84 16.33 56.80
C HIS A 193 34.49 15.06 57.39
N ASN A 194 35.42 14.44 56.65
CA ASN A 194 36.11 13.20 57.01
C ASN A 194 35.15 12.01 57.35
N ARG A 195 34.00 11.96 56.68
CA ARG A 195 32.99 10.91 56.80
C ARG A 195 33.16 9.86 55.67
N LEU A 196 34.33 9.20 55.67
CA LEU A 196 34.71 8.20 54.67
C LEU A 196 33.80 6.95 54.70
N ASP A 197 33.09 6.74 55.82
CA ASP A 197 32.06 5.70 55.98
C ASP A 197 30.87 5.85 55.00
N LEU A 198 30.61 7.05 54.51
CA LEU A 198 29.51 7.33 53.55
C LEU A 198 29.91 7.14 52.07
N LEU A 199 31.21 7.10 51.77
CA LEU A 199 31.70 7.03 50.39
C LEU A 199 31.19 5.83 49.61
N PRO A 200 31.19 4.57 50.12
CA PRO A 200 30.72 3.43 49.35
C PRO A 200 29.26 3.61 48.88
N GLY A 201 28.40 4.13 49.75
CA GLY A 201 26.98 4.36 49.40
C GLY A 201 26.76 5.37 48.27
N PHE A 202 27.63 6.40 48.18
CA PHE A 202 27.58 7.35 47.06
C PHE A 202 28.29 6.81 45.81
N ALA A 203 29.36 6.04 45.96
CA ALA A 203 30.11 5.44 44.84
C ALA A 203 29.29 4.40 44.08
N ASP A 204 28.53 3.58 44.82
CA ASP A 204 27.63 2.58 44.23
C ASP A 204 26.37 3.23 43.56
N ALA A 205 26.14 4.50 43.84
CA ALA A 205 24.99 5.25 43.39
C ALA A 205 25.29 6.25 42.24
N LEU A 206 26.37 6.03 41.49
CA LEU A 206 26.71 6.81 40.29
C LEU A 206 25.93 6.31 39.08
N TYR A 207 24.92 7.05 38.62
CA TYR A 207 24.09 6.68 37.48
C TYR A 207 24.44 7.41 36.17
N PHE A 208 25.64 8.02 36.07
CA PHE A 208 26.08 8.69 34.85
C PHE A 208 26.18 7.70 33.65
N GLU A 209 26.65 6.50 33.95
CA GLU A 209 26.72 5.41 32.96
C GLU A 209 25.32 5.02 32.47
N ALA A 210 24.35 4.84 33.39
CA ALA A 210 22.98 4.52 33.00
C ALA A 210 22.37 5.64 32.13
N SER A 211 22.56 6.91 32.54
CA SER A 211 22.08 8.06 31.73
C SER A 211 22.66 8.08 30.33
N ALA A 212 23.98 7.92 30.18
CA ALA A 212 24.67 7.97 28.91
C ALA A 212 24.33 6.77 28.02
N VAL A 213 24.31 5.56 28.56
CA VAL A 213 24.08 4.33 27.78
C VAL A 213 22.60 4.21 27.36
N ILE A 214 21.64 4.62 28.19
CA ILE A 214 20.23 4.69 27.80
C ILE A 214 20.07 5.57 26.54
N LEU A 215 20.64 6.79 26.56
CA LEU A 215 20.57 7.70 25.41
C LEU A 215 21.24 7.12 24.17
N ALA A 216 22.42 6.53 24.31
CA ALA A 216 23.15 5.91 23.22
C ALA A 216 22.36 4.73 22.61
N LEU A 217 21.84 3.80 23.43
CA LEU A 217 21.07 2.65 22.97
C LEU A 217 19.74 3.06 22.33
N VAL A 218 19.05 4.07 22.87
CA VAL A 218 17.86 4.64 22.23
C VAL A 218 18.21 5.24 20.88
N THR A 219 19.34 5.94 20.76
CA THR A 219 19.80 6.51 19.49
C THR A 219 20.19 5.42 18.48
N VAL A 220 20.79 4.29 18.93
CA VAL A 220 20.97 3.08 18.11
C VAL A 220 19.63 2.59 17.58
N GLY A 221 18.65 2.40 18.47
CA GLY A 221 17.29 1.95 18.08
C GLY A 221 16.66 2.87 17.04
N LYS A 222 16.73 4.18 17.23
CA LYS A 222 16.22 5.20 16.30
C LYS A 222 16.96 5.21 14.96
N PHE A 223 18.26 5.01 14.95
CA PHE A 223 19.04 4.88 13.72
C PHE A 223 18.66 3.62 12.94
N MET A 224 18.52 2.49 13.62
CA MET A 224 18.07 1.24 12.99
C MET A 224 16.65 1.39 12.43
N GLU A 225 15.75 2.05 13.15
CA GLU A 225 14.40 2.40 12.71
C GLU A 225 14.44 3.26 11.44
N ALA A 226 15.21 4.35 11.42
CA ALA A 226 15.33 5.26 10.27
C ALA A 226 15.91 4.53 9.05
N ARG A 227 16.94 3.72 9.24
CA ARG A 227 17.54 2.90 8.18
C ARG A 227 16.53 1.88 7.60
N ALA A 228 15.76 1.25 8.45
CA ALA A 228 14.74 0.31 8.03
C ALA A 228 13.60 1.00 7.26
N LYS A 229 13.16 2.17 7.71
CA LYS A 229 12.18 3.02 6.99
C LYS A 229 12.68 3.39 5.58
N SER A 230 13.95 3.74 5.41
CA SER A 230 14.50 4.07 4.10
C SER A 230 14.37 2.92 3.10
N HIS A 231 14.60 1.68 3.55
CA HIS A 231 14.45 0.49 2.72
C HIS A 231 12.99 0.13 2.38
N THR A 232 12.00 0.56 3.18
CA THR A 232 10.59 0.27 2.89
C THR A 232 10.07 1.09 1.70
N SER A 233 10.63 2.25 1.43
CA SER A 233 10.28 3.12 0.29
C SER A 233 10.93 2.70 -1.04
N ASP A 234 11.83 1.71 -1.05
CA ASP A 234 12.59 1.32 -2.25
C ASP A 234 11.67 0.84 -3.40
N ALA A 235 10.52 0.24 -3.08
CA ALA A 235 9.58 -0.23 -4.09
C ALA A 235 8.94 0.92 -4.87
N ILE A 236 8.56 2.00 -4.18
CA ILE A 236 7.98 3.21 -4.80
C ILE A 236 9.06 3.94 -5.59
N LYS A 237 10.28 4.08 -5.03
CA LYS A 237 11.42 4.69 -5.74
C LYS A 237 11.78 3.90 -7.01
N ALA A 238 11.69 2.58 -6.98
CA ALA A 238 11.93 1.74 -8.15
C ALA A 238 10.92 2.04 -9.27
N LEU A 239 9.63 2.23 -8.94
CA LEU A 239 8.61 2.64 -9.92
C LEU A 239 8.88 4.05 -10.47
N MET A 240 9.24 5.01 -9.62
CA MET A 240 9.57 6.38 -10.05
C MET A 240 10.79 6.43 -11.00
N ASN A 241 11.74 5.50 -10.84
CA ASN A 241 12.95 5.43 -11.68
C ASN A 241 12.71 4.73 -13.02
N LEU A 242 11.51 4.25 -13.34
CA LEU A 242 11.19 3.65 -14.64
C LEU A 242 11.06 4.69 -15.75
N THR A 243 10.60 5.90 -15.42
CA THR A 243 10.48 6.99 -16.38
C THR A 243 11.88 7.51 -16.76
N PRO A 244 12.24 7.55 -18.05
CA PRO A 244 13.49 8.14 -18.47
C PRO A 244 13.46 9.67 -18.26
N LYS A 245 14.63 10.28 -18.13
CA LYS A 245 14.74 11.74 -17.92
C LYS A 245 14.57 12.54 -19.21
N THR A 246 14.83 11.92 -20.36
CA THR A 246 14.79 12.54 -21.68
C THR A 246 13.96 11.70 -22.65
N ALA A 247 13.39 12.34 -23.66
CA ALA A 247 12.64 11.72 -24.74
C ALA A 247 13.19 12.18 -26.09
N LEU A 248 13.27 11.27 -27.05
CA LEU A 248 13.63 11.59 -28.43
C LEU A 248 12.34 11.92 -29.20
N VAL A 249 12.16 13.20 -29.54
CA VAL A 249 10.95 13.73 -30.18
C VAL A 249 11.24 14.11 -31.63
N GLU A 250 10.29 13.87 -32.52
CA GLU A 250 10.30 14.34 -33.89
C GLU A 250 9.24 15.44 -34.07
N ARG A 251 9.67 16.70 -34.22
CA ARG A 251 8.80 17.86 -34.50
C ARG A 251 9.19 18.46 -35.83
N HIS A 252 8.26 18.64 -36.75
CA HIS A 252 8.46 19.20 -38.09
C HIS A 252 9.60 18.50 -38.89
N GLY A 253 9.74 17.17 -38.74
CA GLY A 253 10.77 16.37 -39.40
C GLY A 253 12.17 16.48 -38.82
N LEU A 254 12.34 17.23 -37.72
CA LEU A 254 13.60 17.35 -36.99
C LEU A 254 13.53 16.50 -35.72
N GLN A 255 14.57 15.69 -35.50
CA GLN A 255 14.69 14.86 -34.31
C GLN A 255 15.54 15.59 -33.27
N GLY A 256 15.06 15.67 -32.04
CA GLY A 256 15.74 16.28 -30.90
C GLY A 256 15.49 15.54 -29.61
N GLU A 257 16.47 15.48 -28.73
CA GLU A 257 16.32 14.97 -27.38
C GLU A 257 15.92 16.13 -26.45
N ILE A 258 14.78 15.97 -25.77
CA ILE A 258 14.24 16.96 -24.82
C ILE A 258 13.99 16.31 -23.45
N PRO A 259 13.95 17.09 -22.36
CA PRO A 259 13.45 16.60 -21.08
C PRO A 259 12.04 16.03 -21.22
N VAL A 260 11.73 14.93 -20.50
CA VAL A 260 10.40 14.28 -20.61
C VAL A 260 9.27 15.22 -20.15
N GLU A 261 9.58 16.17 -19.28
CA GLU A 261 8.64 17.18 -18.78
C GLU A 261 8.22 18.20 -19.87
N GLU A 262 8.98 18.31 -20.97
CA GLU A 262 8.70 19.21 -22.10
C GLU A 262 7.92 18.52 -23.24
N VAL A 263 7.62 17.23 -23.09
CA VAL A 263 6.78 16.48 -24.03
C VAL A 263 5.33 16.96 -23.91
N VAL A 264 4.67 17.18 -25.04
CA VAL A 264 3.24 17.56 -25.08
C VAL A 264 2.42 16.48 -25.77
N THR A 265 1.13 16.43 -25.45
CA THR A 265 0.20 15.48 -26.09
C THR A 265 0.17 15.75 -27.61
N GLY A 266 0.28 14.68 -28.42
CA GLY A 266 0.38 14.74 -29.87
C GLY A 266 1.82 14.77 -30.40
N ASP A 267 2.85 14.88 -29.55
CA ASP A 267 4.22 14.73 -29.99
C ASP A 267 4.50 13.33 -30.54
N VAL A 268 5.30 13.26 -31.60
CA VAL A 268 5.79 12.00 -32.14
C VAL A 268 7.11 11.64 -31.47
N LEU A 269 7.10 10.53 -30.73
CA LEU A 269 8.24 10.04 -29.97
C LEU A 269 8.87 8.82 -30.66
N ILE A 270 10.18 8.77 -30.66
CA ILE A 270 10.97 7.68 -31.24
C ILE A 270 11.50 6.78 -30.14
N VAL A 271 11.11 5.49 -30.18
CA VAL A 271 11.54 4.49 -29.19
C VAL A 271 12.40 3.43 -29.88
N LYS A 272 13.69 3.44 -29.55
CA LYS A 272 14.68 2.49 -30.10
C LYS A 272 14.76 1.24 -29.22
N SER A 273 15.34 0.17 -29.77
CA SER A 273 15.62 -1.04 -28.97
C SER A 273 16.52 -0.70 -27.77
N GLY A 274 16.17 -1.20 -26.59
CA GLY A 274 16.83 -0.91 -25.31
C GLY A 274 16.37 0.39 -24.63
N ALA A 275 15.59 1.24 -25.30
CA ALA A 275 15.08 2.48 -24.71
C ALA A 275 13.82 2.24 -23.86
N SER A 276 13.66 3.06 -22.82
CA SER A 276 12.40 3.14 -22.06
C SER A 276 11.42 4.04 -22.78
N VAL A 277 10.13 3.69 -22.76
CA VAL A 277 9.02 4.49 -23.27
C VAL A 277 8.83 5.71 -22.37
N PRO A 278 8.89 6.95 -22.90
CA PRO A 278 8.93 8.15 -22.05
C PRO A 278 7.58 8.48 -21.38
N VAL A 279 6.48 8.38 -22.14
CA VAL A 279 5.10 8.70 -21.74
C VAL A 279 4.14 7.71 -22.37
N ASP A 280 2.87 7.74 -21.97
CA ASP A 280 1.87 6.85 -22.58
C ASP A 280 1.53 7.33 -24.01
N GLY A 281 1.29 6.36 -24.91
CA GLY A 281 1.00 6.70 -26.29
C GLY A 281 0.45 5.54 -27.11
N LYS A 282 0.34 5.78 -28.42
CA LYS A 282 -0.12 4.82 -29.42
C LYS A 282 0.92 4.69 -30.52
N ILE A 283 1.24 3.47 -30.94
CA ILE A 283 2.19 3.24 -32.04
C ILE A 283 1.57 3.70 -33.35
N ILE A 284 2.30 4.55 -34.10
CA ILE A 284 1.89 5.07 -35.41
C ILE A 284 2.74 4.51 -36.55
N GLU A 285 3.97 4.04 -36.25
CA GLU A 285 4.90 3.50 -37.25
C GLU A 285 5.79 2.44 -36.60
N GLY A 286 6.05 1.32 -37.27
CA GLY A 286 6.96 0.28 -36.82
C GLY A 286 6.33 -0.73 -35.87
N SER A 287 7.16 -1.49 -35.15
CA SER A 287 6.75 -2.49 -34.15
C SER A 287 7.88 -2.73 -33.15
N GLY A 288 7.53 -3.30 -31.98
CA GLY A 288 8.52 -3.64 -30.97
C GLY A 288 8.00 -4.65 -29.95
N ALA A 289 8.92 -5.34 -29.28
CA ALA A 289 8.60 -6.20 -28.15
C ALA A 289 8.88 -5.45 -26.83
N LEU A 290 7.82 -5.11 -26.09
CA LEU A 290 7.86 -4.31 -24.88
C LEU A 290 7.91 -5.19 -23.63
N ASP A 291 8.89 -4.96 -22.78
CA ASP A 291 8.96 -5.53 -21.43
C ASP A 291 8.13 -4.65 -20.49
N GLU A 292 6.95 -5.14 -20.17
CA GLU A 292 6.01 -4.51 -19.26
C GLU A 292 6.12 -5.08 -17.82
N SER A 293 7.13 -5.92 -17.53
CA SER A 293 7.26 -6.68 -16.28
C SER A 293 7.30 -5.82 -15.03
N ALA A 294 7.84 -4.61 -15.12
CA ALA A 294 7.89 -3.67 -13.99
C ALA A 294 6.51 -3.18 -13.54
N LEU A 295 5.51 -3.18 -14.45
CA LEU A 295 4.14 -2.74 -14.20
C LEU A 295 3.18 -3.91 -14.05
N THR A 296 3.27 -4.89 -14.94
CA THR A 296 2.36 -6.04 -14.98
C THR A 296 2.85 -7.24 -14.16
N GLY A 297 4.16 -7.32 -13.91
CA GLY A 297 4.81 -8.49 -13.29
C GLY A 297 4.97 -9.69 -14.25
N GLU A 298 4.72 -9.53 -15.57
CA GLU A 298 4.96 -10.58 -16.57
C GLU A 298 6.38 -10.51 -17.11
N SER A 299 7.07 -11.65 -17.11
CA SER A 299 8.47 -11.70 -17.53
C SER A 299 8.66 -11.80 -19.04
N LEU A 300 7.60 -12.13 -19.80
CA LEU A 300 7.67 -12.23 -21.24
C LEU A 300 7.36 -10.89 -21.89
N PRO A 301 8.18 -10.40 -22.82
CA PRO A 301 7.89 -9.19 -23.58
C PRO A 301 6.61 -9.38 -24.43
N VAL A 302 5.85 -8.31 -24.59
CA VAL A 302 4.61 -8.27 -25.35
C VAL A 302 4.90 -7.61 -26.71
N ASP A 303 4.58 -8.31 -27.80
CA ASP A 303 4.70 -7.74 -29.14
C ASP A 303 3.64 -6.66 -29.36
N LYS A 304 4.06 -5.49 -29.83
CA LYS A 304 3.21 -4.33 -30.12
C LYS A 304 3.41 -3.90 -31.58
N THR A 305 2.32 -3.55 -32.22
CA THR A 305 2.25 -3.14 -33.62
C THR A 305 1.52 -1.80 -33.78
N ILE A 306 1.42 -1.31 -35.00
CA ILE A 306 0.71 -0.05 -35.30
C ILE A 306 -0.71 -0.11 -34.76
N GLY A 307 -1.08 0.92 -34.01
CA GLY A 307 -2.41 1.04 -33.39
C GLY A 307 -2.46 0.58 -31.94
N ASP A 308 -1.45 -0.16 -31.45
CA ASP A 308 -1.41 -0.62 -30.06
C ASP A 308 -1.01 0.50 -29.09
N LYS A 309 -1.58 0.44 -27.89
CA LYS A 309 -1.23 1.33 -26.80
C LYS A 309 0.08 0.87 -26.14
N VAL A 310 0.92 1.84 -25.78
CA VAL A 310 2.16 1.64 -25.05
C VAL A 310 2.16 2.49 -23.77
N ILE A 311 2.72 1.95 -22.70
CA ILE A 311 2.73 2.57 -21.37
C ILE A 311 4.11 3.11 -21.07
N GLY A 312 4.17 4.33 -20.55
CA GLY A 312 5.40 4.98 -20.09
C GLY A 312 6.11 4.17 -19.00
N GLY A 313 7.45 4.12 -19.05
CA GLY A 313 8.25 3.33 -18.13
C GLY A 313 8.48 1.86 -18.53
N THR A 314 7.85 1.37 -19.61
CA THR A 314 8.14 0.05 -20.20
C THR A 314 9.41 0.09 -21.05
N ILE A 315 10.07 -1.04 -21.26
CA ILE A 315 11.35 -1.09 -22.00
C ILE A 315 11.17 -1.81 -23.33
N ASN A 316 11.53 -1.15 -24.42
CA ASN A 316 11.54 -1.79 -25.74
C ASN A 316 12.75 -2.74 -25.83
N ARG A 317 12.51 -4.05 -25.83
CA ARG A 317 13.58 -5.07 -25.90
C ARG A 317 14.08 -5.30 -27.32
N SER A 318 13.21 -5.19 -28.30
CA SER A 318 13.57 -5.35 -29.72
C SER A 318 12.65 -4.57 -30.60
N GLY A 319 13.13 -4.21 -31.79
CA GLY A 319 12.40 -3.42 -32.74
C GLY A 319 12.59 -1.91 -32.58
N TYR A 320 11.90 -1.18 -33.44
CA TYR A 320 11.90 0.28 -33.52
C TYR A 320 10.48 0.71 -33.85
N PHE A 321 10.00 1.72 -33.13
CA PHE A 321 8.69 2.29 -33.44
C PHE A 321 8.65 3.80 -33.14
N LYS A 322 7.72 4.47 -33.86
CA LYS A 322 7.28 5.82 -33.50
C LYS A 322 5.91 5.73 -32.84
N MET A 323 5.71 6.53 -31.82
CA MET A 323 4.45 6.62 -31.10
C MET A 323 4.01 8.07 -30.98
N GLU A 324 2.70 8.27 -30.96
CA GLU A 324 2.09 9.56 -30.62
C GLU A 324 1.79 9.60 -29.13
N ALA A 325 2.22 10.65 -28.43
CA ALA A 325 1.97 10.84 -27.00
C ALA A 325 0.48 11.11 -26.76
N THR A 326 -0.18 10.25 -25.94
CA THR A 326 -1.61 10.38 -25.61
C THR A 326 -1.86 10.87 -24.20
N ALA A 327 -0.97 10.56 -23.24
CA ALA A 327 -1.03 11.05 -21.87
C ALA A 327 0.39 11.39 -21.38
N ILE A 328 0.53 12.50 -20.64
CA ILE A 328 1.79 13.06 -20.18
C ILE A 328 1.74 13.41 -18.70
N GLY A 329 2.91 13.53 -18.06
CA GLY A 329 3.03 14.02 -16.68
C GLY A 329 2.19 13.21 -15.68
N ALA A 330 1.28 13.88 -14.96
CA ALA A 330 0.43 13.27 -13.94
C ALA A 330 -0.64 12.34 -14.51
N ASP A 331 -0.98 12.47 -15.80
CA ASP A 331 -2.04 11.69 -16.44
C ASP A 331 -1.55 10.34 -16.97
N THR A 332 -0.25 10.09 -16.97
CA THR A 332 0.31 8.78 -17.37
C THR A 332 -0.12 7.67 -16.42
N ALA A 333 -0.28 6.47 -16.95
CA ALA A 333 -0.63 5.28 -16.15
C ALA A 333 0.37 5.05 -15.00
N LEU A 334 1.66 5.20 -15.26
CA LEU A 334 2.68 5.07 -14.22
C LEU A 334 2.55 6.13 -13.12
N ALA A 335 2.27 7.40 -13.46
CA ALA A 335 2.05 8.46 -12.48
C ALA A 335 0.80 8.18 -11.62
N LYS A 336 -0.30 7.72 -12.24
CA LYS A 336 -1.52 7.28 -11.54
C LYS A 336 -1.23 6.09 -10.59
N ILE A 337 -0.44 5.12 -11.03
CA ILE A 337 -0.01 3.99 -10.17
C ILE A 337 0.77 4.50 -8.96
N ILE A 338 1.74 5.39 -9.16
CA ILE A 338 2.53 5.97 -8.07
C ILE A 338 1.63 6.73 -7.10
N ALA A 339 0.68 7.52 -7.60
CA ALA A 339 -0.27 8.27 -6.77
C ALA A 339 -1.15 7.34 -5.92
N LEU A 340 -1.68 6.25 -6.51
CA LEU A 340 -2.47 5.25 -5.79
C LEU A 340 -1.68 4.57 -4.67
N VAL A 341 -0.44 4.17 -4.94
CA VAL A 341 0.44 3.58 -3.92
C VAL A 341 0.79 4.60 -2.83
N ASP A 342 0.94 5.86 -3.20
CA ASP A 342 1.18 6.96 -2.25
C ASP A 342 -0.03 7.19 -1.35
N GLU A 343 -1.24 7.21 -1.89
CA GLU A 343 -2.49 7.34 -1.15
C GLU A 343 -2.70 6.15 -0.20
N ALA A 344 -2.49 4.92 -0.68
CA ALA A 344 -2.59 3.72 0.14
C ALA A 344 -1.67 3.76 1.37
N THR A 345 -0.42 4.17 1.17
CA THR A 345 0.56 4.25 2.25
C THR A 345 0.34 5.44 3.18
N SER A 346 -0.41 6.43 2.75
CA SER A 346 -0.74 7.64 3.53
C SER A 346 -2.01 7.46 4.37
N SER A 347 -2.90 6.55 3.99
CA SER A 347 -4.12 6.24 4.74
C SER A 347 -3.82 5.39 5.98
N LYS A 348 -4.63 5.54 7.04
CA LYS A 348 -4.51 4.75 8.27
C LYS A 348 -5.57 3.65 8.34
N ALA A 349 -5.13 2.41 8.42
CA ALA A 349 -5.99 1.26 8.70
C ALA A 349 -6.67 1.37 10.08
N PRO A 350 -7.89 0.84 10.27
CA PRO A 350 -8.57 0.79 11.56
C PRO A 350 -7.72 0.18 12.68
N ILE A 351 -6.97 -0.89 12.41
CA ILE A 351 -6.05 -1.50 13.37
C ILE A 351 -4.92 -0.54 13.80
N ALA A 352 -4.44 0.33 12.91
CA ALA A 352 -3.44 1.35 13.24
C ALA A 352 -4.03 2.42 14.17
N LYS A 353 -5.27 2.86 13.92
CA LYS A 353 -5.99 3.80 14.80
C LYS A 353 -6.18 3.22 16.19
N LEU A 354 -6.48 1.93 16.30
CA LEU A 354 -6.60 1.22 17.58
C LEU A 354 -5.24 1.17 18.31
N ALA A 355 -4.16 0.82 17.62
CA ALA A 355 -2.81 0.82 18.19
C ALA A 355 -2.38 2.21 18.69
N ASP A 356 -2.67 3.27 17.93
CA ASP A 356 -2.41 4.65 18.32
C ASP A 356 -3.20 5.04 19.59
N LYS A 357 -4.46 4.64 19.69
CA LYS A 357 -5.30 4.89 20.87
C LYS A 357 -4.74 4.19 22.10
N VAL A 358 -4.34 2.93 22.00
CA VAL A 358 -3.71 2.16 23.08
C VAL A 358 -2.41 2.84 23.51
N SER A 359 -1.56 3.25 22.57
CA SER A 359 -0.30 3.96 22.85
C SER A 359 -0.52 5.25 23.65
N GLY A 360 -1.61 5.98 23.36
CA GLY A 360 -1.94 7.21 24.07
C GLY A 360 -2.27 7.03 25.57
N TYR A 361 -2.80 5.88 25.96
CA TYR A 361 -3.07 5.54 27.37
C TYR A 361 -1.86 4.86 28.03
N PHE A 362 -1.04 4.19 27.25
CA PHE A 362 0.06 3.36 27.74
C PHE A 362 1.12 4.19 28.48
N VAL A 363 1.56 5.32 27.89
CA VAL A 363 2.63 6.15 28.49
C VAL A 363 2.24 6.73 29.86
N PRO A 364 1.07 7.35 30.05
CA PRO A 364 0.63 7.76 31.38
C PRO A 364 0.52 6.61 32.38
N ALA A 365 -0.01 5.46 31.95
CA ALA A 365 -0.14 4.28 32.82
C ALA A 365 1.22 3.78 33.30
N VAL A 366 2.23 3.76 32.43
CA VAL A 366 3.59 3.34 32.77
C VAL A 366 4.24 4.30 33.76
N ILE A 367 4.07 5.61 33.58
CA ILE A 367 4.57 6.59 34.59
C ILE A 367 3.93 6.30 35.95
N GLY A 368 2.61 6.04 35.98
CA GLY A 368 1.92 5.63 37.21
C GLY A 368 2.49 4.34 37.84
N ILE A 369 2.73 3.31 37.00
CA ILE A 369 3.34 2.05 37.47
C ILE A 369 4.74 2.28 38.03
N ALA A 370 5.57 3.11 37.41
CA ALA A 370 6.90 3.41 37.85
C ALA A 370 6.90 4.10 39.24
N VAL A 371 5.99 5.07 39.43
CA VAL A 371 5.82 5.75 40.73
C VAL A 371 5.30 4.77 41.78
N ILE A 372 4.24 4.02 41.48
CA ILE A 372 3.67 3.03 42.42
C ILE A 372 4.73 1.98 42.81
N ALA A 373 5.51 1.47 41.87
CA ALA A 373 6.54 0.48 42.15
C ALA A 373 7.62 1.06 43.04
N ALA A 374 8.07 2.31 42.83
CA ALA A 374 9.02 2.97 43.70
C ALA A 374 8.46 3.17 45.11
N ASP A 375 7.22 3.65 45.24
CA ASP A 375 6.56 3.87 46.52
C ASP A 375 6.38 2.56 47.32
N VAL A 376 5.98 1.48 46.64
CA VAL A 376 5.85 0.14 47.26
C VAL A 376 7.19 -0.32 47.82
N TRP A 377 8.29 -0.20 47.07
CA TRP A 377 9.59 -0.61 47.52
C TRP A 377 10.11 0.26 48.69
N LEU A 378 9.85 1.56 48.70
CA LEU A 378 10.16 2.44 49.85
C LEU A 378 9.35 2.03 51.06
N ALA A 379 8.06 1.71 50.92
CA ALA A 379 7.20 1.23 52.00
C ALA A 379 7.66 -0.12 52.58
N LEU A 380 8.27 -0.97 51.76
CA LEU A 380 8.89 -2.24 52.14
C LEU A 380 10.28 -2.04 52.83
N GLY A 381 10.73 -0.80 52.96
CA GLY A 381 12.02 -0.48 53.63
C GLY A 381 13.23 -0.54 52.70
N ALA A 382 13.03 -0.62 51.38
CA ALA A 382 14.13 -0.53 50.43
C ALA A 382 14.75 0.90 50.45
N SER A 383 16.02 0.98 50.05
CA SER A 383 16.69 2.28 49.94
C SER A 383 16.09 3.13 48.82
N TRP A 384 16.17 4.46 48.95
CA TRP A 384 15.77 5.39 47.88
C TRP A 384 16.47 5.08 46.54
N HIS A 385 17.74 4.71 46.62
CA HIS A 385 18.53 4.27 45.48
C HIS A 385 17.89 3.07 44.75
N PHE A 386 17.47 2.03 45.46
CA PHE A 386 16.82 0.86 44.87
C PHE A 386 15.47 1.21 44.25
N ALA A 387 14.65 2.01 44.97
CA ALA A 387 13.36 2.45 44.43
C ALA A 387 13.49 3.28 43.14
N LEU A 388 14.51 4.17 43.08
CA LEU A 388 14.80 4.95 41.90
C LEU A 388 15.25 4.06 40.73
N THR A 389 16.08 3.04 40.98
CA THR A 389 16.49 2.05 39.96
C THR A 389 15.28 1.32 39.36
N ILE A 390 14.37 0.90 40.20
CA ILE A 390 13.09 0.28 39.82
C ILE A 390 12.30 1.23 38.89
N ALA A 391 12.08 2.47 39.34
CA ALA A 391 11.32 3.45 38.55
C ALA A 391 11.95 3.70 37.18
N ILE A 392 13.27 3.91 37.12
CA ILE A 392 14.01 4.13 35.88
C ILE A 392 13.90 2.90 34.98
N SER A 393 14.08 1.68 35.51
CA SER A 393 13.97 0.43 34.75
C SER A 393 12.59 0.27 34.15
N VAL A 394 11.52 0.55 34.89
CA VAL A 394 10.14 0.52 34.41
C VAL A 394 9.91 1.54 33.28
N LEU A 395 10.38 2.78 33.45
CA LEU A 395 10.24 3.83 32.46
C LEU A 395 10.96 3.47 31.15
N VAL A 396 12.15 2.90 31.24
CA VAL A 396 12.99 2.57 30.08
C VAL A 396 12.43 1.39 29.30
N ILE A 397 12.09 0.28 29.98
CA ILE A 397 11.58 -0.93 29.29
C ILE A 397 10.23 -0.68 28.60
N SER A 398 9.47 0.25 29.10
CA SER A 398 8.10 0.49 28.68
C SER A 398 7.96 1.37 27.44
N CYS A 399 9.03 1.64 26.70
CA CYS A 399 8.92 2.42 25.47
C CYS A 399 8.12 1.66 24.40
N PRO A 400 6.98 2.17 23.91
CA PRO A 400 6.20 1.53 22.85
C PRO A 400 6.76 1.85 21.45
N CYS A 401 8.09 1.92 21.28
CA CYS A 401 8.75 2.36 20.06
C CYS A 401 8.35 1.50 18.83
N ALA A 402 8.32 0.18 19.01
CA ALA A 402 7.98 -0.77 17.95
C ALA A 402 6.51 -0.71 17.54
N LEU A 403 5.59 -0.33 18.46
CA LEU A 403 4.15 -0.27 18.20
C LEU A 403 3.80 0.72 17.11
N GLY A 404 4.42 1.90 17.10
CA GLY A 404 4.20 2.93 16.07
C GLY A 404 4.65 2.54 14.67
N LEU A 405 5.50 1.51 14.54
CA LEU A 405 6.02 1.01 13.27
C LEU A 405 5.33 -0.26 12.79
N ALA A 406 4.72 -1.02 13.68
CA ALA A 406 4.20 -2.35 13.43
C ALA A 406 3.23 -2.40 12.22
N THR A 407 2.29 -1.48 12.16
CA THR A 407 1.28 -1.42 11.11
C THR A 407 1.78 -0.67 9.85
N PRO A 408 2.31 0.56 9.94
CA PRO A 408 2.66 1.31 8.73
C PRO A 408 3.75 0.65 7.89
N THR A 409 4.74 0.02 8.53
CA THR A 409 5.82 -0.67 7.81
C THR A 409 5.30 -1.87 7.04
N ALA A 410 4.42 -2.69 7.64
CA ALA A 410 3.84 -3.85 6.98
C ALA A 410 2.93 -3.43 5.81
N ILE A 411 2.11 -2.38 5.97
CA ILE A 411 1.29 -1.83 4.88
C ILE A 411 2.17 -1.35 3.74
N MET A 412 3.20 -0.56 4.00
CA MET A 412 4.08 -0.02 2.97
C MET A 412 4.81 -1.12 2.19
N VAL A 413 5.35 -2.12 2.89
CA VAL A 413 6.01 -3.27 2.22
C VAL A 413 4.99 -4.10 1.45
N GLY A 414 3.80 -4.33 2.02
CA GLY A 414 2.73 -5.10 1.40
C GLY A 414 2.17 -4.44 0.15
N THR A 415 1.84 -3.15 0.21
CA THR A 415 1.35 -2.39 -0.97
C THR A 415 2.41 -2.29 -2.05
N GLY A 416 3.68 -2.07 -1.67
CA GLY A 416 4.79 -2.09 -2.61
C GLY A 416 5.01 -3.46 -3.27
N ARG A 417 4.78 -4.57 -2.55
CA ARG A 417 4.81 -5.93 -3.12
C ARG A 417 3.62 -6.16 -4.06
N GLY A 418 2.43 -5.68 -3.69
CA GLY A 418 1.23 -5.71 -4.53
C GLY A 418 1.45 -4.97 -5.83
N ALA A 419 1.91 -3.74 -5.78
CA ALA A 419 2.17 -2.91 -6.96
C ALA A 419 3.13 -3.57 -7.95
N LYS A 420 4.23 -4.19 -7.47
CA LYS A 420 5.15 -4.99 -8.30
C LYS A 420 4.51 -6.23 -8.94
N SER A 421 3.36 -6.65 -8.46
CA SER A 421 2.61 -7.79 -9.00
C SER A 421 1.37 -7.35 -9.78
N GLY A 422 1.25 -6.06 -10.11
CA GLY A 422 0.10 -5.50 -10.80
C GLY A 422 -1.17 -5.36 -9.95
N ILE A 423 -1.04 -5.41 -8.62
CA ILE A 423 -2.14 -5.26 -7.67
C ILE A 423 -2.01 -3.90 -6.99
N LEU A 424 -2.85 -2.94 -7.36
CA LEU A 424 -2.87 -1.59 -6.80
C LEU A 424 -3.93 -1.51 -5.72
N ILE A 425 -3.56 -0.99 -4.55
CA ILE A 425 -4.45 -0.87 -3.39
C ILE A 425 -4.57 0.62 -3.08
N LYS A 426 -5.79 1.15 -3.00
CA LYS A 426 -6.02 2.59 -2.78
C LYS A 426 -5.93 3.02 -1.31
N SER A 427 -6.20 2.12 -0.39
CA SER A 427 -6.19 2.47 1.03
C SER A 427 -5.76 1.33 1.93
N ALA A 428 -5.20 1.68 3.09
CA ALA A 428 -4.90 0.72 4.14
C ALA A 428 -6.18 0.07 4.71
N THR A 429 -7.32 0.77 4.62
CA THR A 429 -8.62 0.23 5.01
C THR A 429 -9.06 -0.87 4.05
N ALA A 430 -8.94 -0.66 2.74
CA ALA A 430 -9.22 -1.68 1.73
C ALA A 430 -8.35 -2.94 1.95
N LEU A 431 -7.05 -2.75 2.23
CA LEU A 431 -6.15 -3.85 2.57
C LEU A 431 -6.58 -4.58 3.84
N GLU A 432 -7.03 -3.86 4.89
CA GLU A 432 -7.54 -4.48 6.11
C GLU A 432 -8.88 -5.19 5.89
N THR A 433 -9.79 -4.65 5.06
CA THR A 433 -11.11 -5.24 4.84
C THR A 433 -11.02 -6.49 3.96
N ALA A 434 -10.16 -6.49 2.95
CA ALA A 434 -10.01 -7.60 2.01
C ALA A 434 -9.61 -8.93 2.68
N HIS A 435 -8.92 -8.91 3.83
CA HIS A 435 -8.60 -10.16 4.54
C HIS A 435 -9.81 -10.82 5.20
N LYS A 436 -10.90 -10.07 5.42
CA LYS A 436 -12.14 -10.52 6.07
C LYS A 436 -13.17 -11.01 5.07
N VAL A 437 -12.97 -10.79 3.77
CA VAL A 437 -13.89 -11.19 2.71
C VAL A 437 -14.18 -12.67 2.81
N ASP A 438 -15.46 -13.01 2.86
CA ASP A 438 -16.02 -14.36 2.84
C ASP A 438 -16.82 -14.67 1.57
N THR A 439 -17.28 -13.64 0.86
CA THR A 439 -18.09 -13.76 -0.35
C THR A 439 -17.52 -12.88 -1.47
N VAL A 440 -17.33 -13.48 -2.65
CA VAL A 440 -16.83 -12.79 -3.84
C VAL A 440 -17.91 -12.82 -4.92
N ILE A 441 -18.31 -11.65 -5.39
CA ILE A 441 -19.22 -11.50 -6.52
C ILE A 441 -18.36 -11.17 -7.76
N LEU A 442 -18.50 -11.94 -8.81
CA LEU A 442 -17.84 -11.74 -10.08
C LEU A 442 -18.86 -11.28 -11.12
N ASP A 443 -18.59 -10.17 -11.81
CA ASP A 443 -19.31 -9.91 -13.05
C ASP A 443 -18.96 -10.97 -14.11
N LYS A 444 -19.86 -11.23 -15.05
CA LYS A 444 -19.59 -12.16 -16.14
C LYS A 444 -18.69 -11.53 -17.20
N THR A 445 -19.16 -10.43 -17.82
CA THR A 445 -18.59 -9.86 -19.03
C THR A 445 -17.30 -9.11 -18.74
N GLY A 446 -16.23 -9.39 -19.51
CA GLY A 446 -14.92 -8.75 -19.28
C GLY A 446 -14.19 -9.25 -18.02
N THR A 447 -14.88 -9.89 -17.08
CA THR A 447 -14.34 -10.39 -15.82
C THR A 447 -14.12 -11.91 -15.86
N ILE A 448 -15.18 -12.73 -15.89
CA ILE A 448 -15.08 -14.19 -16.08
C ILE A 448 -14.78 -14.51 -17.55
N THR A 449 -15.39 -13.75 -18.46
CA THR A 449 -15.23 -13.89 -19.90
C THR A 449 -14.29 -12.82 -20.47
N SER A 450 -13.90 -12.97 -21.74
CA SER A 450 -12.97 -12.04 -22.39
C SER A 450 -13.57 -10.65 -22.65
N GLY A 451 -14.90 -10.52 -22.64
CA GLY A 451 -15.62 -9.29 -22.99
C GLY A 451 -15.61 -9.00 -24.49
N LYS A 452 -15.02 -9.89 -25.28
CA LYS A 452 -14.98 -9.82 -26.75
C LYS A 452 -15.67 -11.06 -27.32
N PRO A 453 -16.86 -10.90 -27.95
CA PRO A 453 -17.51 -12.01 -28.63
C PRO A 453 -16.63 -12.56 -29.74
N VAL A 454 -16.65 -13.87 -29.90
CA VAL A 454 -15.98 -14.56 -31.02
C VAL A 454 -16.92 -15.55 -31.68
N VAL A 455 -16.69 -15.84 -32.96
CA VAL A 455 -17.41 -16.91 -33.68
C VAL A 455 -16.98 -18.25 -33.12
N THR A 456 -17.95 -19.03 -32.62
CA THR A 456 -17.71 -20.35 -32.00
C THR A 456 -18.14 -21.51 -32.88
N ASP A 457 -19.21 -21.36 -33.65
CA ASP A 457 -19.75 -22.40 -34.53
C ASP A 457 -20.26 -21.77 -35.81
N ILE A 458 -20.05 -22.47 -36.92
CA ILE A 458 -20.54 -22.09 -38.23
C ILE A 458 -21.34 -23.30 -38.74
N LEU A 459 -22.63 -23.12 -38.92
CA LEU A 459 -23.57 -24.19 -39.35
C LEU A 459 -24.16 -23.85 -40.71
N PRO A 460 -23.48 -24.22 -41.82
CA PRO A 460 -23.98 -23.99 -43.15
C PRO A 460 -25.06 -25.00 -43.53
N ILE A 461 -26.02 -24.60 -44.39
CA ILE A 461 -27.07 -25.49 -44.92
C ILE A 461 -26.84 -25.83 -46.40
N LYS A 462 -26.66 -24.80 -47.25
CA LYS A 462 -26.53 -24.95 -48.69
C LYS A 462 -25.22 -24.44 -49.28
N VAL A 463 -24.33 -23.97 -48.41
CA VAL A 463 -23.05 -23.33 -48.76
C VAL A 463 -21.93 -23.93 -47.91
N THR A 464 -20.69 -23.66 -48.19
CA THR A 464 -19.55 -24.04 -47.34
C THR A 464 -19.43 -23.10 -46.15
N GLU A 465 -18.71 -23.51 -45.11
CA GLU A 465 -18.45 -22.67 -43.93
C GLU A 465 -17.79 -21.33 -44.29
N ASN A 466 -16.82 -21.36 -45.21
CA ASN A 466 -16.13 -20.16 -45.66
C ASN A 466 -17.02 -19.23 -46.49
N GLU A 467 -17.89 -19.78 -47.30
CA GLU A 467 -18.88 -19.00 -48.07
C GLU A 467 -19.91 -18.35 -47.14
N LEU A 468 -20.42 -19.09 -46.14
CA LEU A 468 -21.33 -18.53 -45.13
C LEU A 468 -20.65 -17.43 -44.32
N LEU A 469 -19.41 -17.63 -43.89
CA LEU A 469 -18.68 -16.67 -43.12
C LEU A 469 -18.35 -15.40 -43.92
N ALA A 470 -17.92 -15.53 -45.18
CA ALA A 470 -17.68 -14.40 -46.08
C ALA A 470 -18.95 -13.60 -46.35
N PHE A 471 -20.07 -14.30 -46.61
CA PHE A 471 -21.38 -13.68 -46.79
C PHE A 471 -21.84 -12.92 -45.56
N ALA A 472 -21.74 -13.54 -44.37
CA ALA A 472 -22.11 -12.97 -43.10
C ALA A 472 -21.28 -11.71 -42.78
N ALA A 473 -19.97 -11.80 -42.98
CA ALA A 473 -19.06 -10.67 -42.77
C ALA A 473 -19.33 -9.51 -43.74
N GLY A 474 -19.72 -9.81 -44.99
CA GLY A 474 -20.13 -8.79 -45.96
C GLY A 474 -21.38 -8.01 -45.48
N LEU A 475 -22.37 -8.71 -44.89
CA LEU A 475 -23.56 -8.08 -44.32
C LEU A 475 -23.27 -7.26 -43.08
N GLU A 476 -22.42 -7.77 -42.20
CA GLU A 476 -22.11 -7.17 -40.88
C GLU A 476 -20.98 -6.13 -40.92
N LYS A 477 -20.30 -5.94 -42.06
CA LYS A 477 -19.17 -5.00 -42.21
C LYS A 477 -19.50 -3.56 -41.86
N LEU A 478 -20.75 -3.15 -42.01
CA LEU A 478 -21.27 -1.82 -41.70
C LEU A 478 -21.98 -1.79 -40.33
N SER A 479 -22.02 -2.91 -39.61
CA SER A 479 -22.65 -3.04 -38.31
C SER A 479 -21.67 -2.57 -37.20
N GLU A 480 -22.14 -1.71 -36.34
CA GLU A 480 -21.39 -1.31 -35.09
C GLU A 480 -21.69 -2.27 -33.93
N HIS A 481 -22.41 -3.36 -34.19
CA HIS A 481 -22.76 -4.30 -33.11
C HIS A 481 -21.62 -5.28 -32.85
N PRO A 482 -21.23 -5.54 -31.55
CA PRO A 482 -20.11 -6.42 -31.23
C PRO A 482 -20.19 -7.83 -31.80
N LEU A 483 -21.40 -8.35 -32.03
CA LEU A 483 -21.60 -9.66 -32.67
C LEU A 483 -21.22 -9.61 -34.16
N GLY A 484 -21.52 -8.51 -34.85
CA GLY A 484 -21.13 -8.28 -36.24
C GLY A 484 -19.62 -8.14 -36.39
N GLU A 485 -19.00 -7.34 -35.52
CA GLU A 485 -17.54 -7.19 -35.48
C GLU A 485 -16.83 -8.53 -35.29
N ALA A 486 -17.35 -9.41 -34.44
CA ALA A 486 -16.80 -10.76 -34.24
C ALA A 486 -16.81 -11.62 -35.52
N ILE A 487 -17.88 -11.50 -36.32
CA ILE A 487 -18.02 -12.23 -37.58
C ILE A 487 -17.05 -11.67 -38.62
N VAL A 488 -16.94 -10.35 -38.74
CA VAL A 488 -16.00 -9.68 -39.65
C VAL A 488 -14.57 -10.08 -39.30
N ALA A 489 -14.19 -9.98 -38.02
CA ALA A 489 -12.85 -10.36 -37.56
C ALA A 489 -12.51 -11.84 -37.84
N ALA A 490 -13.50 -12.75 -37.71
CA ALA A 490 -13.30 -14.16 -38.01
C ALA A 490 -13.09 -14.41 -39.54
N ALA A 491 -13.75 -13.65 -40.38
CA ALA A 491 -13.58 -13.73 -41.83
C ALA A 491 -12.23 -13.13 -42.28
N GLU A 492 -11.83 -12.01 -41.70
CA GLU A 492 -10.53 -11.37 -41.96
C GLU A 492 -9.36 -12.26 -41.52
N ALA A 493 -9.46 -12.91 -40.34
CA ALA A 493 -8.46 -13.87 -39.87
C ALA A 493 -8.27 -15.06 -40.85
N LYS A 494 -9.31 -15.44 -41.57
CA LYS A 494 -9.24 -16.45 -42.64
C LYS A 494 -8.90 -15.86 -44.01
N GLN A 495 -8.64 -14.56 -44.12
CA GLN A 495 -8.32 -13.81 -45.34
C GLN A 495 -9.39 -14.01 -46.44
N LEU A 496 -10.67 -14.07 -46.06
CA LEU A 496 -11.77 -14.23 -47.01
C LEU A 496 -12.10 -12.91 -47.71
N ALA A 497 -12.43 -12.98 -49.01
CA ALA A 497 -12.91 -11.81 -49.71
C ALA A 497 -14.35 -11.49 -49.29
N LEU A 498 -14.57 -10.27 -48.79
CA LEU A 498 -15.85 -9.81 -48.28
C LEU A 498 -16.67 -9.15 -49.42
N PRO A 499 -17.92 -9.60 -49.71
CA PRO A 499 -18.77 -8.91 -50.63
C PRO A 499 -19.23 -7.56 -50.10
N GLU A 500 -19.39 -6.57 -50.99
CA GLU A 500 -19.88 -5.25 -50.63
C GLU A 500 -21.41 -5.23 -50.49
N ALA A 501 -21.89 -4.69 -49.38
CA ALA A 501 -23.31 -4.54 -49.09
C ALA A 501 -23.82 -3.17 -49.54
N GLY A 502 -24.92 -3.19 -50.33
CA GLY A 502 -25.71 -2.01 -50.69
C GLY A 502 -27.01 -1.95 -49.87
N ASN A 503 -27.68 -0.80 -49.86
CA ASN A 503 -29.00 -0.62 -49.24
C ASN A 503 -29.11 -1.13 -47.81
N TYR A 504 -28.02 -0.96 -47.02
CA TYR A 504 -27.93 -1.43 -45.63
C TYR A 504 -28.98 -0.76 -44.72
N LYS A 505 -29.69 -1.56 -43.94
CA LYS A 505 -30.64 -1.10 -42.92
C LYS A 505 -30.50 -1.93 -41.66
N GLN A 506 -30.34 -1.26 -40.53
CA GLN A 506 -30.35 -1.89 -39.20
C GLN A 506 -31.79 -1.91 -38.64
N ILE A 507 -32.22 -3.06 -38.15
CA ILE A 507 -33.50 -3.27 -37.48
C ILE A 507 -33.25 -3.45 -36.01
N PRO A 508 -33.56 -2.44 -35.18
CA PRO A 508 -33.22 -2.47 -33.75
C PRO A 508 -33.75 -3.70 -33.02
N GLY A 509 -32.86 -4.42 -32.32
CA GLY A 509 -33.18 -5.62 -31.55
C GLY A 509 -33.49 -6.87 -32.36
N GLN A 510 -33.36 -6.84 -33.72
CA GLN A 510 -33.64 -7.99 -34.57
C GLN A 510 -32.46 -8.39 -35.46
N GLY A 511 -31.79 -7.41 -36.10
CA GLY A 511 -30.68 -7.70 -37.02
C GLY A 511 -30.49 -6.63 -38.09
N VAL A 512 -30.00 -7.03 -39.25
CA VAL A 512 -29.70 -6.15 -40.39
C VAL A 512 -30.26 -6.72 -41.69
N THR A 513 -30.62 -5.85 -42.61
CA THR A 513 -30.96 -6.19 -43.99
C THR A 513 -30.10 -5.39 -44.96
N ALA A 514 -29.69 -5.99 -46.04
CA ALA A 514 -28.91 -5.33 -47.09
C ALA A 514 -29.07 -6.05 -48.45
N GLU A 515 -28.55 -5.45 -49.48
CA GLU A 515 -28.48 -6.04 -50.82
C GLU A 515 -27.05 -6.48 -51.12
N LEU A 516 -26.84 -7.76 -51.42
CA LEU A 516 -25.55 -8.32 -51.80
C LEU A 516 -25.64 -8.94 -53.19
N ALA A 517 -24.85 -8.44 -54.14
CA ALA A 517 -24.84 -8.89 -55.53
C ALA A 517 -26.25 -8.92 -56.20
N GLY A 518 -27.09 -7.91 -55.88
CA GLY A 518 -28.44 -7.78 -56.45
C GLY A 518 -29.51 -8.68 -55.81
N ALA A 519 -29.19 -9.37 -54.70
CA ALA A 519 -30.12 -10.18 -53.93
C ALA A 519 -30.41 -9.55 -52.57
N GLU A 520 -31.68 -9.54 -52.13
CA GLU A 520 -32.04 -9.16 -50.78
C GLU A 520 -31.52 -10.17 -49.79
N CYS A 521 -30.82 -9.66 -48.74
CA CYS A 521 -30.19 -10.46 -47.75
C CYS A 521 -30.56 -9.95 -46.35
N ALA A 522 -30.57 -10.85 -45.36
CA ALA A 522 -30.82 -10.52 -43.97
C ALA A 522 -29.88 -11.31 -43.04
N ALA A 523 -29.49 -10.66 -41.93
CA ALA A 523 -28.78 -11.29 -40.83
C ALA A 523 -29.43 -10.89 -39.50
N GLY A 524 -29.74 -11.85 -38.64
CA GLY A 524 -30.39 -11.53 -37.37
C GLY A 524 -30.87 -12.72 -36.57
N ASN A 525 -31.70 -12.41 -35.56
CA ASN A 525 -32.26 -13.40 -34.65
C ASN A 525 -33.51 -14.07 -35.21
N LEU A 526 -34.05 -15.06 -34.47
CA LEU A 526 -35.21 -15.82 -34.87
C LEU A 526 -36.46 -14.96 -35.16
N LYS A 527 -36.60 -13.82 -34.45
CA LYS A 527 -37.71 -12.89 -34.61
C LYS A 527 -37.72 -12.23 -35.99
N LEU A 528 -36.54 -11.81 -36.45
CA LEU A 528 -36.39 -11.26 -37.82
C LEU A 528 -36.79 -12.29 -38.87
N LEU A 529 -36.38 -13.57 -38.73
CA LEU A 529 -36.70 -14.62 -39.67
C LEU A 529 -38.21 -14.92 -39.75
N GLN A 530 -38.87 -14.88 -38.58
CA GLN A 530 -40.33 -15.05 -38.50
C GLN A 530 -41.08 -13.92 -39.26
N GLU A 531 -40.62 -12.66 -39.10
CA GLU A 531 -41.20 -11.51 -39.82
C GLU A 531 -40.95 -11.60 -41.33
N LEU A 532 -39.85 -12.20 -41.77
CA LEU A 532 -39.50 -12.44 -43.14
C LEU A 532 -40.14 -13.75 -43.73
N ASN A 533 -40.92 -14.49 -42.91
CA ASN A 533 -41.52 -15.77 -43.24
C ASN A 533 -40.53 -16.83 -43.77
N VAL A 534 -39.32 -16.86 -43.20
CA VAL A 534 -38.30 -17.85 -43.56
C VAL A 534 -38.46 -19.10 -42.71
N ASP A 535 -38.44 -20.28 -43.37
CA ASP A 535 -38.51 -21.57 -42.65
C ASP A 535 -37.22 -21.86 -41.87
N THR A 536 -37.37 -21.94 -40.58
CA THR A 536 -36.28 -22.21 -39.62
C THR A 536 -36.29 -23.61 -39.03
N SER A 537 -37.23 -24.46 -39.47
CA SER A 537 -37.47 -25.79 -38.90
C SER A 537 -36.21 -26.68 -38.85
N THR A 538 -35.35 -26.55 -39.84
CA THR A 538 -34.10 -27.33 -39.97
C THR A 538 -33.02 -27.00 -38.92
N LEU A 539 -33.09 -25.85 -38.25
CA LEU A 539 -32.08 -25.40 -37.30
C LEU A 539 -32.62 -25.24 -35.85
N MET A 540 -33.91 -25.51 -35.59
CA MET A 540 -34.51 -25.29 -34.27
C MET A 540 -33.84 -26.14 -33.17
N ASP A 541 -33.59 -27.42 -33.41
CA ASP A 541 -32.93 -28.32 -32.48
C ASP A 541 -31.47 -27.83 -32.17
N GLN A 542 -30.81 -27.29 -33.21
CA GLN A 542 -29.46 -26.74 -33.08
C GLN A 542 -29.46 -25.39 -32.33
N TYR A 543 -30.52 -24.58 -32.56
CA TYR A 543 -30.72 -23.33 -31.80
C TYR A 543 -30.80 -23.59 -30.31
N ASP A 544 -31.69 -24.50 -29.88
CA ASP A 544 -31.89 -24.81 -28.47
C ASP A 544 -30.60 -25.37 -27.85
N LYS A 545 -29.85 -26.16 -28.60
CA LYS A 545 -28.55 -26.67 -28.17
C LYS A 545 -27.51 -25.56 -28.01
N LEU A 546 -27.38 -24.65 -28.97
CA LEU A 546 -26.45 -23.52 -28.92
C LEU A 546 -26.84 -22.54 -27.80
N ALA A 547 -28.13 -22.21 -27.72
CA ALA A 547 -28.64 -21.35 -26.66
C ALA A 547 -28.41 -21.93 -25.23
N SER A 548 -28.58 -23.27 -25.07
CA SER A 548 -28.30 -23.95 -23.81
C SER A 548 -26.81 -23.95 -23.47
N GLN A 549 -25.92 -23.77 -24.45
CA GLN A 549 -24.48 -23.61 -24.27
C GLN A 549 -24.06 -22.14 -24.00
N GLY A 550 -25.01 -21.21 -23.92
CA GLY A 550 -24.71 -19.79 -23.70
C GLY A 550 -24.23 -19.06 -24.95
N LYS A 551 -24.43 -19.60 -26.13
CA LYS A 551 -24.05 -19.00 -27.42
C LYS A 551 -25.23 -18.23 -28.00
N THR A 552 -24.95 -17.19 -28.78
CA THR A 552 -25.94 -16.39 -29.50
C THR A 552 -25.93 -16.78 -30.97
N PRO A 553 -26.93 -17.54 -31.44
CA PRO A 553 -27.03 -17.89 -32.85
C PRO A 553 -27.62 -16.73 -33.68
N LEU A 554 -26.95 -16.40 -34.77
CA LEU A 554 -27.35 -15.43 -35.78
C LEU A 554 -27.62 -16.16 -37.08
N TYR A 555 -28.75 -15.88 -37.72
CA TYR A 555 -29.19 -16.52 -38.95
C TYR A 555 -28.92 -15.64 -40.14
N PHE A 556 -28.58 -16.28 -41.28
CA PHE A 556 -28.20 -15.60 -42.51
C PHE A 556 -29.08 -16.09 -43.65
N VAL A 557 -29.76 -15.15 -44.29
CA VAL A 557 -30.77 -15.38 -45.33
C VAL A 557 -30.37 -14.64 -46.61
N ARG A 558 -30.56 -15.28 -47.78
CA ARG A 558 -30.38 -14.70 -49.11
C ARG A 558 -31.56 -15.02 -49.96
N ALA A 559 -32.18 -14.00 -50.56
CA ALA A 559 -33.35 -14.13 -51.45
C ALA A 559 -34.49 -14.99 -50.83
N GLY A 560 -34.75 -14.84 -49.51
CA GLY A 560 -35.76 -15.62 -48.77
C GLY A 560 -35.34 -17.04 -48.37
N GLU A 561 -34.16 -17.51 -48.75
CA GLU A 561 -33.65 -18.83 -48.39
C GLU A 561 -32.64 -18.75 -47.23
N LEU A 562 -32.77 -19.63 -46.23
CA LEU A 562 -31.83 -19.76 -45.11
C LEU A 562 -30.53 -20.41 -45.60
N LEU A 563 -29.40 -19.69 -45.49
CA LEU A 563 -28.06 -20.18 -45.85
C LEU A 563 -27.38 -20.91 -44.67
N GLY A 564 -27.68 -20.54 -43.45
CA GLY A 564 -27.09 -21.13 -42.28
C GLY A 564 -27.19 -20.27 -41.04
N CYS A 565 -26.51 -20.70 -39.98
CA CYS A 565 -26.41 -20.01 -38.70
C CYS A 565 -24.94 -19.90 -38.27
N ILE A 566 -24.57 -18.76 -37.69
CA ILE A 566 -23.27 -18.56 -37.05
C ILE A 566 -23.54 -18.26 -35.58
N ALA A 567 -22.92 -19.02 -34.68
CA ALA A 567 -23.02 -18.77 -33.24
C ALA A 567 -21.81 -17.94 -32.76
N VAL A 568 -22.12 -16.91 -32.01
CA VAL A 568 -21.15 -16.02 -31.42
C VAL A 568 -21.31 -16.09 -29.92
N ALA A 569 -20.21 -16.16 -29.19
CA ALA A 569 -20.22 -16.15 -27.72
C ALA A 569 -19.04 -15.38 -27.13
N ASP A 570 -19.27 -14.79 -25.99
CA ASP A 570 -18.21 -14.25 -25.13
C ASP A 570 -17.58 -15.40 -24.37
N THR A 571 -16.34 -15.73 -24.71
CA THR A 571 -15.67 -16.94 -24.22
C THR A 571 -15.09 -16.75 -22.82
N VAL A 572 -15.19 -17.80 -22.00
CA VAL A 572 -14.58 -17.85 -20.67
C VAL A 572 -13.05 -17.76 -20.79
N LYS A 573 -12.43 -16.88 -19.97
CA LYS A 573 -10.97 -16.78 -19.94
C LYS A 573 -10.35 -18.10 -19.45
N PRO A 574 -9.20 -18.52 -20.00
CA PRO A 574 -8.56 -19.81 -19.65
C PRO A 574 -8.29 -19.99 -18.17
N THR A 575 -8.00 -18.90 -17.45
CA THR A 575 -7.64 -18.88 -16.02
C THR A 575 -8.83 -18.79 -15.08
N SER A 576 -10.06 -18.48 -15.57
CA SER A 576 -11.22 -18.20 -14.72
C SER A 576 -11.61 -19.37 -13.83
N LYS A 577 -11.64 -20.59 -14.37
CA LYS A 577 -11.95 -21.79 -13.58
C LYS A 577 -10.94 -22.05 -12.47
N GLU A 578 -9.65 -21.88 -12.77
CA GLU A 578 -8.58 -22.04 -11.77
C GLU A 578 -8.68 -20.97 -10.69
N ALA A 579 -8.95 -19.72 -11.06
CA ALA A 579 -9.10 -18.60 -10.14
C ALA A 579 -10.26 -18.82 -9.17
N ILE A 580 -11.43 -19.22 -9.69
CA ILE A 580 -12.60 -19.54 -8.88
C ILE A 580 -12.31 -20.68 -7.90
N GLY A 581 -11.68 -21.76 -8.36
CA GLY A 581 -11.26 -22.87 -7.48
C GLY A 581 -10.28 -22.43 -6.38
N LYS A 582 -9.37 -21.49 -6.68
CA LYS A 582 -8.47 -20.91 -5.65
C LYS A 582 -9.22 -20.08 -4.62
N LEU A 583 -10.19 -19.25 -5.04
CA LEU A 583 -11.01 -18.47 -4.14
C LEU A 583 -11.82 -19.38 -3.21
N GLN A 584 -12.46 -20.43 -3.74
CA GLN A 584 -13.19 -21.43 -2.98
C GLN A 584 -12.28 -22.21 -2.00
N ALA A 585 -11.07 -22.59 -2.45
CA ALA A 585 -10.07 -23.25 -1.59
C ALA A 585 -9.60 -22.33 -0.44
N MET A 586 -9.70 -21.00 -0.59
CA MET A 586 -9.46 -20.04 0.47
C MET A 586 -10.66 -19.85 1.42
N GLY A 587 -11.74 -20.62 1.25
CA GLY A 587 -12.95 -20.62 2.08
C GLY A 587 -13.95 -19.52 1.73
N MET A 588 -13.90 -18.98 0.50
CA MET A 588 -14.83 -17.94 0.05
C MET A 588 -15.96 -18.55 -0.78
N ARG A 589 -17.18 -18.03 -0.62
CA ARG A 589 -18.31 -18.26 -1.51
C ARG A 589 -18.15 -17.39 -2.75
N VAL A 590 -18.27 -17.98 -3.94
CA VAL A 590 -18.08 -17.27 -5.20
C VAL A 590 -19.39 -17.26 -6.00
N LEU A 591 -19.91 -16.04 -6.24
CA LEU A 591 -21.13 -15.83 -7.01
C LEU A 591 -20.81 -15.15 -8.33
N MET A 592 -21.57 -15.47 -9.38
CA MET A 592 -21.55 -14.75 -10.64
C MET A 592 -22.82 -13.92 -10.79
N VAL A 593 -22.68 -12.66 -11.23
CA VAL A 593 -23.81 -11.78 -11.57
C VAL A 593 -23.76 -11.47 -13.06
N THR A 594 -24.90 -11.57 -13.75
CA THR A 594 -24.98 -11.29 -15.19
C THR A 594 -26.36 -10.77 -15.62
N GLY A 595 -26.39 -9.94 -16.66
CA GLY A 595 -27.63 -9.53 -17.33
C GLY A 595 -28.22 -10.60 -18.24
N ASP A 596 -27.50 -11.69 -18.52
CA ASP A 596 -27.95 -12.76 -19.38
C ASP A 596 -29.17 -13.50 -18.84
N ASN A 597 -29.83 -14.25 -19.72
CA ASN A 597 -30.89 -15.15 -19.33
C ASN A 597 -30.37 -16.29 -18.44
N ARG A 598 -31.29 -16.93 -17.71
CA ARG A 598 -30.98 -17.98 -16.75
C ARG A 598 -30.25 -19.19 -17.36
N ALA A 599 -30.59 -19.58 -18.59
CA ALA A 599 -29.97 -20.74 -19.24
C ALA A 599 -28.48 -20.49 -19.56
N THR A 600 -28.17 -19.30 -20.11
CA THR A 600 -26.77 -18.87 -20.36
C THR A 600 -25.98 -18.77 -19.05
N ALA A 601 -26.57 -18.15 -18.03
CA ALA A 601 -25.91 -18.00 -16.73
C ALA A 601 -25.58 -19.37 -16.10
N GLU A 602 -26.51 -20.34 -16.19
CA GLU A 602 -26.31 -21.68 -15.66
C GLU A 602 -25.26 -22.48 -16.44
N ALA A 603 -25.21 -22.30 -17.78
CA ALA A 603 -24.19 -22.92 -18.62
C ALA A 603 -22.78 -22.44 -18.23
N ILE A 604 -22.60 -21.12 -18.07
CA ILE A 604 -21.32 -20.53 -17.61
C ILE A 604 -21.01 -21.01 -16.18
N ARG A 605 -21.99 -20.99 -15.26
CA ARG A 605 -21.83 -21.47 -13.89
C ARG A 605 -21.26 -22.91 -13.86
N ALA A 606 -21.84 -23.79 -14.63
CA ALA A 606 -21.39 -25.19 -14.71
C ALA A 606 -19.98 -25.31 -15.30
N GLN A 607 -19.61 -24.46 -16.26
CA GLN A 607 -18.31 -24.46 -16.92
C GLN A 607 -17.19 -24.02 -15.96
N VAL A 608 -17.42 -22.93 -15.22
CA VAL A 608 -16.38 -22.29 -14.37
C VAL A 608 -16.42 -22.75 -12.91
N GLY A 609 -17.56 -23.30 -12.44
CA GLY A 609 -17.70 -23.89 -11.12
C GLY A 609 -17.98 -22.87 -9.99
N VAL A 610 -18.61 -21.72 -10.28
CA VAL A 610 -19.08 -20.80 -9.22
C VAL A 610 -20.23 -21.44 -8.44
N ASP A 611 -20.36 -21.06 -7.17
CA ASP A 611 -21.36 -21.65 -6.24
C ASP A 611 -22.78 -21.27 -6.66
N GLU A 612 -22.98 -20.03 -7.12
CA GLU A 612 -24.29 -19.50 -7.50
C GLU A 612 -24.17 -18.53 -8.70
N ALA A 613 -25.22 -18.48 -9.53
CA ALA A 613 -25.34 -17.50 -10.60
C ALA A 613 -26.64 -16.71 -10.48
N VAL A 614 -26.55 -15.41 -10.42
CA VAL A 614 -27.68 -14.47 -10.40
C VAL A 614 -27.84 -13.89 -11.78
N ALA A 615 -28.87 -14.34 -12.50
CA ALA A 615 -29.15 -13.98 -13.87
C ALA A 615 -30.17 -12.84 -14.00
N GLN A 616 -30.24 -12.21 -15.18
CA GLN A 616 -31.21 -11.15 -15.51
C GLN A 616 -31.10 -9.91 -14.60
N VAL A 617 -29.89 -9.59 -14.14
CA VAL A 617 -29.62 -8.43 -13.30
C VAL A 617 -29.28 -7.24 -14.17
N LEU A 618 -30.06 -6.17 -14.07
CA LEU A 618 -29.76 -4.93 -14.76
C LEU A 618 -28.53 -4.24 -14.11
N PRO A 619 -27.77 -3.44 -14.86
CA PRO A 619 -26.59 -2.75 -14.31
C PRO A 619 -26.85 -2.01 -13.00
N GLN A 620 -27.97 -1.30 -12.91
CA GLN A 620 -28.39 -0.57 -11.70
C GLN A 620 -28.76 -1.46 -10.50
N ASP A 621 -29.15 -2.73 -10.77
CA ASP A 621 -29.60 -3.66 -9.73
C ASP A 621 -28.46 -4.53 -9.18
N LYS A 622 -27.26 -4.50 -9.78
CA LYS A 622 -26.07 -5.21 -9.26
C LYS A 622 -25.71 -4.75 -7.84
N GLU A 623 -25.89 -3.46 -7.55
CA GLU A 623 -25.69 -2.91 -6.17
C GLU A 623 -26.66 -3.54 -5.17
N ALA A 624 -27.92 -3.82 -5.56
CA ALA A 624 -28.89 -4.45 -4.70
C ALA A 624 -28.50 -5.88 -4.30
N VAL A 625 -27.83 -6.64 -5.18
CA VAL A 625 -27.28 -7.98 -4.87
C VAL A 625 -26.21 -7.87 -3.79
N VAL A 626 -25.28 -6.92 -3.93
CA VAL A 626 -24.24 -6.65 -2.93
C VAL A 626 -24.87 -6.31 -1.58
N ARG A 627 -25.80 -5.35 -1.56
CA ARG A 627 -26.50 -4.89 -0.36
C ARG A 627 -27.24 -6.02 0.37
N LYS A 628 -27.89 -6.91 -0.38
CA LYS A 628 -28.60 -8.06 0.18
C LYS A 628 -27.64 -8.98 0.96
N LEU A 629 -26.51 -9.34 0.37
CA LEU A 629 -25.51 -10.20 1.02
C LEU A 629 -24.89 -9.52 2.24
N GLN A 630 -24.65 -8.21 2.18
CA GLN A 630 -24.18 -7.44 3.35
C GLN A 630 -25.22 -7.43 4.49
N GLN A 631 -26.52 -7.34 4.16
CA GLN A 631 -27.59 -7.44 5.16
C GLN A 631 -27.70 -8.83 5.79
N GLU A 632 -27.31 -9.87 5.06
CA GLU A 632 -27.22 -11.26 5.55
C GLU A 632 -25.96 -11.45 6.45
N GLY A 633 -25.11 -10.43 6.58
CA GLY A 633 -23.92 -10.44 7.44
C GLY A 633 -22.63 -10.86 6.75
N HIS A 634 -22.63 -10.97 5.42
CA HIS A 634 -21.44 -11.29 4.64
C HIS A 634 -20.55 -10.07 4.41
N ILE A 635 -19.24 -10.31 4.34
CA ILE A 635 -18.25 -9.31 3.91
C ILE A 635 -17.93 -9.56 2.44
N VAL A 636 -18.43 -8.66 1.60
CA VAL A 636 -18.54 -8.86 0.16
C VAL A 636 -17.42 -8.14 -0.59
N ALA A 637 -16.71 -8.87 -1.45
CA ALA A 637 -15.91 -8.29 -2.51
C ALA A 637 -16.69 -8.33 -3.84
N MET A 638 -16.76 -7.20 -4.54
CA MET A 638 -17.29 -7.12 -5.92
C MET A 638 -16.13 -6.97 -6.89
N VAL A 639 -16.11 -7.80 -7.94
CA VAL A 639 -15.11 -7.78 -9.01
C VAL A 639 -15.79 -7.48 -10.34
N GLY A 640 -15.33 -6.45 -11.04
CA GLY A 640 -15.88 -6.03 -12.33
C GLY A 640 -14.88 -5.26 -13.17
N ASP A 641 -15.21 -4.98 -14.44
CA ASP A 641 -14.37 -4.22 -15.38
C ASP A 641 -14.64 -2.71 -15.39
N GLY A 642 -15.70 -2.26 -14.74
CA GLY A 642 -15.83 -0.95 -14.19
C GLY A 642 -16.93 -0.02 -14.63
N ILE A 643 -17.36 0.11 -15.88
CA ILE A 643 -18.31 1.18 -16.22
C ILE A 643 -19.71 0.85 -15.70
N ASN A 644 -20.18 -0.37 -15.95
CA ASN A 644 -21.51 -0.83 -15.55
C ASN A 644 -21.57 -1.29 -14.10
N ASP A 645 -20.41 -1.57 -13.49
CA ASP A 645 -20.28 -2.12 -12.14
C ASP A 645 -19.93 -1.08 -11.10
N ALA A 646 -19.61 0.15 -11.51
CA ALA A 646 -19.16 1.21 -10.59
C ALA A 646 -20.03 1.39 -9.34
N PRO A 647 -21.37 1.38 -9.41
CA PRO A 647 -22.22 1.46 -8.21
C PRO A 647 -22.07 0.24 -7.29
N ALA A 648 -21.91 -0.96 -7.86
CA ALA A 648 -21.74 -2.20 -7.11
C ALA A 648 -20.33 -2.30 -6.49
N LEU A 649 -19.30 -1.86 -7.23
CA LEU A 649 -17.92 -1.75 -6.74
C LEU A 649 -17.82 -0.80 -5.56
N ALA A 650 -18.42 0.40 -5.68
CA ALA A 650 -18.42 1.40 -4.61
C ALA A 650 -19.25 0.97 -3.38
N ARG A 651 -20.27 0.12 -3.57
CA ARG A 651 -21.12 -0.39 -2.49
C ARG A 651 -20.49 -1.54 -1.73
N ALA A 652 -19.70 -2.38 -2.37
CA ALA A 652 -19.07 -3.54 -1.75
C ALA A 652 -18.17 -3.16 -0.57
N ASP A 653 -17.90 -4.10 0.33
CA ASP A 653 -16.92 -3.88 1.40
C ASP A 653 -15.51 -3.75 0.82
N VAL A 654 -15.27 -4.39 -0.34
CA VAL A 654 -14.07 -4.21 -1.17
C VAL A 654 -14.45 -4.26 -2.64
N GLY A 655 -14.34 -3.14 -3.34
CA GLY A 655 -14.47 -3.09 -4.80
C GLY A 655 -13.12 -3.42 -5.46
N ILE A 656 -13.12 -4.35 -6.42
CA ILE A 656 -11.92 -4.77 -7.15
C ILE A 656 -12.17 -4.56 -8.66
N ALA A 657 -11.50 -3.58 -9.26
CA ALA A 657 -11.52 -3.39 -10.71
C ALA A 657 -10.48 -4.29 -11.38
N ILE A 658 -10.87 -4.96 -12.47
CA ILE A 658 -10.02 -5.88 -13.22
C ILE A 658 -9.71 -5.33 -14.61
N GLY A 659 -8.42 -5.43 -15.02
CA GLY A 659 -7.93 -4.81 -16.24
C GLY A 659 -7.63 -3.32 -16.04
N ALA A 660 -6.72 -2.75 -16.85
CA ALA A 660 -6.45 -1.31 -16.85
C ALA A 660 -7.68 -0.56 -17.46
N GLY A 661 -8.85 -0.86 -16.89
CA GLY A 661 -10.16 -0.40 -17.30
C GLY A 661 -10.29 1.12 -17.28
N THR A 662 -11.49 1.60 -17.57
CA THR A 662 -11.82 3.01 -17.63
C THR A 662 -11.47 3.75 -16.34
N ASP A 663 -11.13 5.02 -16.43
CA ASP A 663 -10.86 5.90 -15.28
C ASP A 663 -11.97 5.82 -14.20
N ILE A 664 -13.23 5.57 -14.63
CA ILE A 664 -14.40 5.41 -13.76
C ILE A 664 -14.29 4.15 -12.86
N ALA A 665 -13.80 3.03 -13.39
CA ALA A 665 -13.59 1.83 -12.60
C ALA A 665 -12.47 2.01 -11.58
N ILE A 666 -11.39 2.62 -12.03
CA ILE A 666 -10.28 2.98 -11.16
C ILE A 666 -10.77 3.88 -10.03
N GLU A 667 -11.66 4.82 -10.30
CA GLU A 667 -12.17 5.75 -9.27
C GLU A 667 -13.12 5.07 -8.28
N ALA A 668 -13.97 4.14 -8.72
CA ALA A 668 -14.97 3.47 -7.89
C ALA A 668 -14.42 2.31 -7.04
N ALA A 669 -13.34 1.65 -7.46
CA ALA A 669 -12.81 0.47 -6.80
C ALA A 669 -11.82 0.81 -5.68
N ASP A 670 -11.71 -0.06 -4.68
CA ASP A 670 -10.71 -0.03 -3.60
C ASP A 670 -9.37 -0.65 -4.00
N MET A 671 -9.42 -1.62 -4.91
CA MET A 671 -8.25 -2.28 -5.48
C MET A 671 -8.37 -2.30 -7.00
N VAL A 672 -7.24 -2.13 -7.69
CA VAL A 672 -7.18 -2.19 -9.15
C VAL A 672 -6.15 -3.24 -9.56
N LEU A 673 -6.59 -4.18 -10.38
CA LEU A 673 -5.73 -5.20 -10.96
C LEU A 673 -5.37 -4.76 -12.39
N ILE A 674 -4.07 -4.55 -12.63
CA ILE A 674 -3.59 -4.05 -13.93
C ILE A 674 -3.90 -5.06 -15.05
N LYS A 675 -3.81 -6.35 -14.74
CA LYS A 675 -4.15 -7.43 -15.65
C LYS A 675 -5.63 -7.74 -15.62
N SER A 676 -6.14 -8.18 -16.75
CA SER A 676 -7.49 -8.71 -16.85
C SER A 676 -7.53 -10.22 -16.55
N ASP A 677 -6.89 -10.64 -15.43
CA ASP A 677 -6.80 -12.03 -14.98
C ASP A 677 -7.41 -12.21 -13.59
N LEU A 678 -8.41 -13.08 -13.47
CA LEU A 678 -9.08 -13.40 -12.21
C LEU A 678 -8.14 -14.05 -11.16
N LEU A 679 -7.02 -14.66 -11.56
CA LEU A 679 -6.03 -15.18 -10.63
C LEU A 679 -5.47 -14.08 -9.73
N ASP A 680 -5.41 -12.85 -10.21
CA ASP A 680 -4.89 -11.73 -9.44
C ASP A 680 -5.84 -11.28 -8.32
N VAL A 681 -7.15 -11.60 -8.42
CA VAL A 681 -8.11 -11.44 -7.29
C VAL A 681 -7.71 -12.32 -6.13
N ALA A 682 -7.44 -13.60 -6.39
CA ALA A 682 -6.99 -14.53 -5.35
C ALA A 682 -5.65 -14.10 -4.74
N LYS A 683 -4.71 -13.60 -5.57
CA LYS A 683 -3.43 -13.04 -5.11
C LYS A 683 -3.63 -11.79 -4.25
N ALA A 684 -4.54 -10.88 -4.62
CA ALA A 684 -4.85 -9.67 -3.86
C ALA A 684 -5.38 -9.99 -2.45
N ILE A 685 -6.33 -10.93 -2.34
CA ILE A 685 -6.87 -11.37 -1.05
C ILE A 685 -5.79 -12.11 -0.22
N ARG A 686 -4.97 -12.95 -0.86
CA ARG A 686 -3.85 -13.62 -0.20
C ARG A 686 -2.81 -12.62 0.33
N LEU A 687 -2.49 -11.60 -0.44
CA LEU A 687 -1.60 -10.51 -0.02
C LEU A 687 -2.17 -9.81 1.22
N SER A 688 -3.46 -9.44 1.19
CA SER A 688 -4.14 -8.81 2.31
C SER A 688 -4.06 -9.67 3.57
N ARG A 689 -4.40 -10.98 3.49
CA ARG A 689 -4.31 -11.93 4.61
C ARG A 689 -2.89 -12.02 5.18
N SER A 690 -1.88 -12.05 4.31
CA SER A 690 -0.47 -12.13 4.70
C SER A 690 -0.01 -10.85 5.40
N VAL A 691 -0.40 -9.67 4.90
CA VAL A 691 -0.08 -8.38 5.52
C VAL A 691 -0.74 -8.27 6.88
N MET A 692 -2.02 -8.65 7.01
CA MET A 692 -2.74 -8.60 8.28
C MET A 692 -2.18 -9.58 9.32
N THR A 693 -1.75 -10.77 8.91
CA THR A 693 -1.04 -11.72 9.78
C THR A 693 0.26 -11.11 10.28
N ASN A 694 1.05 -10.51 9.38
CA ASN A 694 2.30 -9.85 9.72
C ASN A 694 2.09 -8.66 10.67
N ILE A 695 1.03 -7.86 10.48
CA ILE A 695 0.68 -6.77 11.42
C ILE A 695 0.37 -7.34 12.80
N LYS A 696 -0.42 -8.42 12.89
CA LYS A 696 -0.75 -9.07 14.18
C LYS A 696 0.51 -9.60 14.86
N GLU A 697 1.42 -10.24 14.12
CA GLU A 697 2.71 -10.70 14.63
C GLU A 697 3.56 -9.53 15.14
N ASN A 698 3.64 -8.44 14.38
CA ASN A 698 4.37 -7.24 14.76
C ASN A 698 3.83 -6.61 16.04
N LEU A 699 2.50 -6.51 16.16
CA LEU A 699 1.84 -6.00 17.37
C LEU A 699 2.11 -6.91 18.56
N PHE A 700 2.03 -8.23 18.39
CA PHE A 700 2.37 -9.20 19.43
C PHE A 700 3.80 -8.99 19.94
N TRP A 701 4.80 -8.93 19.05
CA TRP A 701 6.17 -8.71 19.43
C TRP A 701 6.39 -7.34 20.09
N ALA A 702 5.71 -6.29 19.60
CA ALA A 702 5.80 -4.96 20.18
C ALA A 702 5.27 -4.90 21.63
N PHE A 703 4.27 -5.72 21.97
CA PHE A 703 3.68 -5.74 23.31
C PHE A 703 4.33 -6.74 24.27
N ILE A 704 4.77 -7.91 23.80
CA ILE A 704 5.26 -8.97 24.68
C ILE A 704 6.51 -8.56 25.47
N TYR A 705 7.42 -7.83 24.82
CA TYR A 705 8.62 -7.30 25.50
C TYR A 705 8.25 -6.42 26.69
N ASN A 706 7.24 -5.57 26.54
CA ASN A 706 6.76 -4.69 27.59
C ASN A 706 5.98 -5.46 28.65
N ALA A 707 5.08 -6.36 28.24
CA ALA A 707 4.26 -7.15 29.16
C ALA A 707 5.08 -8.04 30.10
N VAL A 708 6.18 -8.62 29.57
CA VAL A 708 7.11 -9.43 30.36
C VAL A 708 8.10 -8.52 31.11
N GLY A 709 8.65 -7.50 30.46
CA GLY A 709 9.70 -6.66 31.01
C GLY A 709 9.26 -5.78 32.18
N ILE A 710 8.03 -5.23 32.16
CA ILE A 710 7.54 -4.35 33.21
C ILE A 710 7.49 -5.05 34.59
N PRO A 711 6.93 -6.26 34.77
CA PRO A 711 6.99 -6.99 36.03
C PRO A 711 8.42 -7.25 36.53
N PHE A 712 9.35 -7.59 35.63
CA PHE A 712 10.76 -7.76 36.00
C PHE A 712 11.38 -6.45 36.43
N ALA A 713 11.13 -5.36 35.68
CA ALA A 713 11.64 -4.03 36.02
C ALA A 713 11.04 -3.50 37.32
N ALA A 714 9.78 -3.76 37.61
CA ALA A 714 9.11 -3.39 38.86
C ALA A 714 9.58 -4.21 40.07
N GLY A 715 10.47 -5.19 39.89
CA GLY A 715 11.04 -6.00 40.96
C GLY A 715 10.09 -7.06 41.52
N VAL A 716 9.03 -7.45 40.81
CA VAL A 716 8.08 -8.46 41.30
C VAL A 716 8.76 -9.79 41.64
N PHE A 717 9.81 -10.15 40.88
CA PHE A 717 10.56 -11.38 41.07
C PHE A 717 11.78 -11.24 42.01
N TYR A 718 12.05 -10.02 42.51
CA TYR A 718 13.22 -9.77 43.31
C TYR A 718 13.15 -10.44 44.68
N THR A 719 12.01 -10.40 45.36
CA THR A 719 11.82 -11.02 46.67
C THR A 719 11.95 -12.53 46.67
N ALA A 720 11.50 -13.19 45.57
CA ALA A 720 11.50 -14.64 45.46
C ALA A 720 12.80 -15.21 44.87
N PHE A 721 13.40 -14.54 43.90
CA PHE A 721 14.50 -15.07 43.10
C PHE A 721 15.73 -14.15 43.05
N GLY A 722 15.68 -12.95 43.62
CA GLY A 722 16.74 -11.96 43.52
C GLY A 722 16.88 -11.33 42.12
N TRP A 723 15.91 -11.57 41.19
CA TRP A 723 15.99 -11.09 39.83
C TRP A 723 15.50 -9.67 39.70
N LEU A 724 16.37 -8.81 39.18
CA LEU A 724 16.11 -7.41 38.92
C LEU A 724 16.52 -7.08 37.49
N LEU A 725 15.69 -6.36 36.77
CA LEU A 725 16.02 -5.92 35.40
C LEU A 725 16.89 -4.65 35.49
N ASN A 726 18.13 -4.78 35.03
CA ASN A 726 19.02 -3.61 34.92
C ASN A 726 18.50 -2.68 33.80
N PRO A 727 18.49 -1.33 34.01
CA PRO A 727 18.07 -0.36 32.97
C PRO A 727 18.79 -0.50 31.62
N LEU A 728 20.05 -0.96 31.61
CA LEU A 728 20.82 -1.21 30.40
C LEU A 728 20.23 -2.38 29.57
N ILE A 729 19.88 -3.48 30.23
CA ILE A 729 19.25 -4.64 29.60
C ILE A 729 17.86 -4.25 29.09
N ALA A 730 17.14 -3.41 29.86
CA ALA A 730 15.85 -2.87 29.42
C ALA A 730 15.98 -2.06 28.13
N ALA A 731 16.96 -1.16 28.04
CA ALA A 731 17.20 -0.35 26.84
C ALA A 731 17.64 -1.20 25.63
N ALA A 732 18.46 -2.22 25.84
CA ALA A 732 18.85 -3.16 24.78
C ALA A 732 17.67 -3.97 24.27
N ALA A 733 16.83 -4.52 25.16
CA ALA A 733 15.62 -5.28 24.80
C ALA A 733 14.64 -4.43 23.97
N MET A 734 14.46 -3.17 24.35
CA MET A 734 13.63 -2.22 23.62
C MET A 734 14.14 -1.98 22.20
N SER A 735 15.45 -1.82 22.01
CA SER A 735 16.07 -1.66 20.68
C SER A 735 15.88 -2.91 19.83
N CYS A 736 16.05 -4.11 20.41
CA CYS A 736 15.80 -5.39 19.75
C CYS A 736 14.33 -5.55 19.33
N SER A 737 13.37 -5.07 20.12
CA SER A 737 11.95 -5.11 19.78
C SER A 737 11.66 -4.36 18.48
N SER A 738 12.19 -3.16 18.30
CA SER A 738 12.02 -2.37 17.07
C SER A 738 12.65 -3.06 15.85
N VAL A 739 13.83 -3.65 15.99
CA VAL A 739 14.51 -4.40 14.93
C VAL A 739 13.70 -5.63 14.55
N SER A 740 13.14 -6.37 15.50
CA SER A 740 12.32 -7.56 15.27
C SER A 740 11.08 -7.23 14.44
N VAL A 741 10.34 -6.17 14.80
CA VAL A 741 9.14 -5.73 14.08
C VAL A 741 9.46 -5.35 12.62
N VAL A 742 10.52 -4.57 12.40
CA VAL A 742 10.90 -4.16 11.04
C VAL A 742 11.37 -5.35 10.21
N THR A 743 12.20 -6.23 10.78
CA THR A 743 12.68 -7.43 10.09
C THR A 743 11.51 -8.33 9.71
N ASN A 744 10.53 -8.52 10.60
CA ASN A 744 9.33 -9.27 10.30
C ASN A 744 8.51 -8.64 9.17
N ALA A 745 8.32 -7.31 9.17
CA ALA A 745 7.64 -6.61 8.09
C ALA A 745 8.34 -6.76 6.74
N LEU A 746 9.68 -6.74 6.70
CA LEU A 746 10.46 -6.94 5.48
C LEU A 746 10.33 -8.35 4.89
N ARG A 747 9.92 -9.38 5.66
CA ARG A 747 9.59 -10.72 5.13
C ARG A 747 8.50 -10.68 4.06
N LEU A 748 7.61 -9.69 4.13
CA LEU A 748 6.55 -9.51 3.12
C LEU A 748 7.10 -9.31 1.69
N ARG A 749 8.34 -8.86 1.52
CA ARG A 749 8.99 -8.74 0.20
C ARG A 749 9.13 -10.09 -0.53
N PHE A 750 9.26 -11.17 0.23
CA PHE A 750 9.54 -12.51 -0.28
C PHE A 750 8.30 -13.39 -0.39
N ILE A 751 7.11 -12.83 -0.12
CA ILE A 751 5.85 -13.58 -0.27
C ILE A 751 5.66 -13.98 -1.73
N LYS A 752 5.40 -15.27 -1.95
CA LYS A 752 4.93 -15.81 -3.22
C LYS A 752 3.41 -15.58 -3.31
N LEU A 753 3.00 -14.75 -4.23
CA LEU A 753 1.59 -14.45 -4.53
C LEU A 753 1.01 -15.41 -5.55
#